data_c5cfc86f23c7f610ee5d55bd42b071e9
#
_entry.id   c5cfc86f23c7f610ee5d55bd42b071e9
#
_cell.length_a   1.000
_cell.length_b   1.000
_cell.length_c   1.000
_cell.angle_alpha   90.00
_cell.angle_beta   90.00
_cell.angle_gamma   90.00
#
_symmetry.space_group_name_H-M   'P 1'
#
loop_
_entity.id
_entity.type
_entity.pdbx_description
1 polymer ?
#
loop_
_entity_poly.entity_id
_entity_poly.type
_entity_poly.pdbx_seq_one_letter_code
_entity_poly.pdbx_strand_id
1 'polypeptide(L)'
;MASSLVIVESPAKAKTINKYLGRNYKVRASYGHVMDLPKKSLGVDVDADFEPTYEVVPGKSKIISELKSLAKESDAIYLATDPDREGEAIGAHLATLLGKTKKDRAKIFRVLFHEITPKAIKAAFDKASQVDENLVDAQQARRVLDRLVGYKISPLLWDKVRRGLSAGRVQTVALRLIVDREREIRAFVPREYWTIHALLQAGEPPAFEAKLTRYKGEEIEIPNQEAAEKILKAVEGATWKVASVQQKEKRRHPAPPFTTSKLQQESYNKLRFSAKRTMMLAQRLYEGVELGEEGSVALITYMRTDSVRVSDDALAQVRDLIGTNFGASYLPEKPNFFKSKKDAQEAHEAVRPTDVARTPADVRKYLSDDLFRLYQLIWQRFVASQMLPAVFDQTSIDIAAGDYTFRATGSVMKFDGYLAAYQISSENDDDEHGEGDEGRRLPPVREVETLRLESLRPEQHFTEPPPRYSEATLVKDLEEKGIGRPSTYASIISTIVEREYVNKDQGRFTPTMLGEKVSELLVKSFEDIFDVGFTARMEEELDEIEEGKLPWRESVKEFYTRFAQDLGHAKTEMESYKAGIPTGRKCEKCGQGELLERISRLGFFLGCSRYPDCDFIEDLSPVLPAEGPDGKSPTETCPECLSPPRKRAWPEVGRTWLGPEA
;
A
#
# COMPACT_ATOMS: atom_id res chain seq x y z
N MET A 1 30.83 39.51 -0.62
CA MET A 1 29.85 38.82 0.24
C MET A 1 30.01 37.34 0.01
N ALA A 2 30.13 36.55 1.05
CA ALA A 2 30.22 35.09 0.95
C ALA A 2 29.01 34.56 0.17
N SER A 3 29.25 33.77 -0.88
CA SER A 3 28.19 33.18 -1.71
C SER A 3 28.09 31.70 -1.42
N SER A 4 26.91 31.23 -1.04
CA SER A 4 26.66 29.83 -0.74
C SER A 4 25.78 29.19 -1.83
N LEU A 5 26.14 27.99 -2.26
CA LEU A 5 25.34 27.17 -3.18
C LEU A 5 24.50 26.17 -2.38
N VAL A 6 23.20 26.14 -2.63
CA VAL A 6 22.28 25.14 -2.06
C VAL A 6 21.77 24.26 -3.19
N ILE A 7 21.92 22.94 -3.06
CA ILE A 7 21.50 21.99 -4.07
C ILE A 7 20.37 21.12 -3.50
N VAL A 8 19.24 21.09 -4.21
CA VAL A 8 18.04 20.31 -3.90
C VAL A 8 17.70 19.38 -5.06
N GLU A 9 16.72 18.50 -4.91
CA GLU A 9 16.37 17.50 -5.94
C GLU A 9 15.50 18.08 -7.04
N SER A 10 14.57 18.99 -6.71
CA SER A 10 13.56 19.45 -7.66
C SER A 10 13.52 20.98 -7.82
N PRO A 11 13.09 21.47 -9.00
CA PRO A 11 12.88 22.92 -9.20
C PRO A 11 11.81 23.51 -8.27
N ALA A 12 10.76 22.76 -7.93
CA ALA A 12 9.71 23.23 -7.03
C ALA A 12 10.30 23.49 -5.63
N LYS A 13 11.02 22.50 -5.08
CA LYS A 13 11.74 22.63 -3.81
C LYS A 13 12.74 23.81 -3.84
N ALA A 14 13.47 23.97 -4.97
CA ALA A 14 14.39 25.09 -5.13
C ALA A 14 13.67 26.45 -5.06
N LYS A 15 12.51 26.58 -5.69
CA LYS A 15 11.70 27.81 -5.67
C LYS A 15 11.24 28.14 -4.24
N THR A 16 10.72 27.16 -3.53
CA THR A 16 10.22 27.34 -2.16
C THR A 16 11.34 27.72 -1.19
N ILE A 17 12.46 27.00 -1.23
CA ILE A 17 13.60 27.27 -0.34
C ILE A 17 14.28 28.63 -0.65
N ASN A 18 14.42 28.95 -1.94
CA ASN A 18 15.01 30.23 -2.35
C ASN A 18 14.26 31.45 -1.82
N LYS A 19 12.95 31.35 -1.61
CA LYS A 19 12.10 32.37 -0.99
C LYS A 19 12.50 32.63 0.46
N TYR A 20 12.93 31.63 1.18
CA TYR A 20 13.25 31.72 2.62
C TYR A 20 14.73 31.99 2.90
N LEU A 21 15.60 31.69 1.94
CA LEU A 21 17.01 32.00 2.02
C LEU A 21 17.30 33.38 1.44
N GLY A 22 18.17 34.15 2.09
CA GLY A 22 18.54 35.48 1.65
C GLY A 22 19.40 35.53 0.37
N ARG A 23 19.71 36.70 -0.12
CA ARG A 23 20.47 36.97 -1.38
C ARG A 23 21.89 36.37 -1.44
N ASN A 24 22.41 35.90 -0.31
CA ASN A 24 23.73 35.25 -0.22
C ASN A 24 23.69 33.78 -0.65
N TYR A 25 22.52 33.22 -0.90
CA TYR A 25 22.33 31.81 -1.29
C TYR A 25 21.87 31.71 -2.75
N LYS A 26 22.52 30.84 -3.51
CA LYS A 26 22.09 30.44 -4.85
C LYS A 26 21.51 29.04 -4.76
N VAL A 27 20.18 28.90 -4.88
CA VAL A 27 19.51 27.58 -4.84
C VAL A 27 19.38 27.00 -6.24
N ARG A 28 19.76 25.72 -6.43
CA ARG A 28 19.70 25.00 -7.71
C ARG A 28 19.18 23.58 -7.51
N ALA A 29 18.56 23.06 -8.55
CA ALA A 29 18.06 21.68 -8.56
C ALA A 29 19.01 20.73 -9.31
N SER A 30 19.19 19.51 -8.78
CA SER A 30 19.89 18.40 -9.46
C SER A 30 18.97 17.64 -10.41
N TYR A 31 17.64 17.80 -10.27
CA TYR A 31 16.61 17.04 -10.96
C TYR A 31 16.68 15.54 -10.64
N GLY A 32 16.86 15.18 -9.39
CA GLY A 32 17.02 13.82 -8.88
C GLY A 32 18.45 13.30 -9.00
N HIS A 33 18.63 11.99 -9.16
CA HIS A 33 19.94 11.35 -9.26
C HIS A 33 20.78 11.91 -10.41
N VAL A 34 22.04 12.18 -10.14
CA VAL A 34 23.04 12.65 -11.10
C VAL A 34 23.98 11.54 -11.55
N MET A 35 24.14 10.49 -10.74
CA MET A 35 24.87 9.26 -11.05
C MET A 35 24.00 8.05 -10.77
N ASP A 36 24.22 6.96 -11.52
CA ASP A 36 23.57 5.66 -11.31
C ASP A 36 24.46 4.55 -11.91
N LEU A 37 24.13 3.29 -11.59
CA LEU A 37 24.76 2.13 -12.21
C LEU A 37 24.49 2.09 -13.71
N PRO A 38 25.41 1.59 -14.54
CA PRO A 38 25.25 1.52 -16.01
C PRO A 38 23.97 0.81 -16.42
N LYS A 39 23.28 1.34 -17.45
CA LYS A 39 22.04 0.71 -17.96
C LYS A 39 22.28 -0.59 -18.74
N LYS A 40 23.46 -0.75 -19.36
CA LYS A 40 23.74 -1.86 -20.30
C LYS A 40 24.59 -2.97 -19.70
N SER A 41 25.15 -2.78 -18.53
CA SER A 41 25.98 -3.75 -17.82
C SER A 41 25.54 -3.92 -16.38
N LEU A 42 26.03 -4.93 -15.67
CA LEU A 42 25.72 -5.16 -14.28
C LEU A 42 26.14 -3.96 -13.42
N GLY A 43 27.30 -3.38 -13.69
CA GLY A 43 27.83 -2.22 -12.96
C GLY A 43 28.22 -2.51 -11.52
N VAL A 44 28.34 -3.78 -11.18
CA VAL A 44 28.78 -4.28 -9.86
C VAL A 44 29.83 -5.34 -10.10
N ASP A 45 31.01 -5.18 -9.55
CA ASP A 45 32.08 -6.16 -9.63
C ASP A 45 31.96 -7.15 -8.48
N VAL A 46 31.45 -8.35 -8.80
CA VAL A 46 31.20 -9.40 -7.81
C VAL A 46 32.50 -9.97 -7.25
N ASP A 47 33.57 -9.98 -8.04
CA ASP A 47 34.87 -10.54 -7.67
C ASP A 47 35.72 -9.52 -6.87
N ALA A 48 35.41 -8.22 -7.02
CA ALA A 48 36.01 -7.11 -6.27
C ALA A 48 35.09 -6.61 -5.14
N ASP A 49 34.59 -7.52 -4.32
CA ASP A 49 33.82 -7.24 -3.11
C ASP A 49 32.58 -6.34 -3.38
N PHE A 50 31.89 -6.62 -4.49
CA PHE A 50 30.67 -5.93 -4.94
C PHE A 50 30.84 -4.44 -5.22
N GLU A 51 32.05 -4.01 -5.58
CA GLU A 51 32.32 -2.60 -5.88
C GLU A 51 31.41 -2.09 -7.01
N PRO A 52 30.57 -1.04 -6.73
CA PRO A 52 29.69 -0.48 -7.74
C PRO A 52 30.42 0.51 -8.64
N THR A 53 30.16 0.44 -9.93
CA THR A 53 30.66 1.41 -10.90
C THR A 53 29.55 2.40 -11.24
N TYR A 54 29.68 3.64 -10.80
CA TYR A 54 28.69 4.69 -11.07
C TYR A 54 29.09 5.50 -12.31
N GLU A 55 28.09 5.79 -13.15
CA GLU A 55 28.23 6.68 -14.30
C GLU A 55 27.23 7.85 -14.24
N VAL A 56 27.56 8.93 -14.91
CA VAL A 56 26.66 10.08 -15.02
C VAL A 56 25.39 9.69 -15.75
N VAL A 57 24.24 9.94 -15.18
CA VAL A 57 22.94 9.67 -15.78
C VAL A 57 22.82 10.41 -17.13
N PRO A 58 22.43 9.77 -18.22
CA PRO A 58 22.24 10.41 -19.52
C PRO A 58 21.34 11.65 -19.43
N GLY A 59 21.79 12.75 -20.05
CA GLY A 59 21.10 14.04 -20.02
C GLY A 59 21.45 14.96 -18.83
N LYS A 60 22.22 14.50 -17.85
CA LYS A 60 22.60 15.31 -16.66
C LYS A 60 23.89 16.13 -16.83
N SER A 61 24.66 15.91 -17.87
CA SER A 61 25.96 16.57 -18.07
C SER A 61 25.89 18.10 -18.03
N LYS A 62 24.84 18.71 -18.59
CA LYS A 62 24.64 20.17 -18.58
C LYS A 62 24.44 20.70 -17.17
N ILE A 63 23.57 20.04 -16.39
CA ILE A 63 23.26 20.39 -14.99
C ILE A 63 24.52 20.25 -14.13
N ILE A 64 25.25 19.14 -14.27
CA ILE A 64 26.49 18.90 -13.55
C ILE A 64 27.55 19.99 -13.87
N SER A 65 27.65 20.40 -15.13
CA SER A 65 28.57 21.48 -15.55
C SER A 65 28.18 22.81 -14.91
N GLU A 66 26.89 23.15 -14.86
CA GLU A 66 26.38 24.34 -14.18
C GLU A 66 26.71 24.30 -12.69
N LEU A 67 26.39 23.21 -12.00
CA LEU A 67 26.65 23.02 -10.57
C LEU A 67 28.15 23.10 -10.27
N LYS A 68 29.01 22.54 -11.10
CA LYS A 68 30.48 22.65 -10.95
C LYS A 68 30.97 24.10 -11.09
N SER A 69 30.40 24.88 -12.00
CA SER A 69 30.75 26.29 -12.14
C SER A 69 30.37 27.09 -10.90
N LEU A 70 29.12 26.92 -10.45
CA LEU A 70 28.61 27.59 -9.24
C LEU A 70 29.37 27.18 -7.98
N ALA A 71 29.72 25.89 -7.86
CA ALA A 71 30.48 25.37 -6.73
C ALA A 71 31.87 25.97 -6.61
N LYS A 72 32.54 26.31 -7.74
CA LYS A 72 33.84 26.97 -7.72
C LYS A 72 33.74 28.40 -7.19
N GLU A 73 32.65 29.09 -7.48
CA GLU A 73 32.40 30.47 -7.08
C GLU A 73 31.88 30.59 -5.63
N SER A 74 31.50 29.46 -5.01
CA SER A 74 30.88 29.44 -3.69
C SER A 74 31.87 29.13 -2.57
N ASP A 75 31.70 29.81 -1.44
CA ASP A 75 32.48 29.59 -0.21
C ASP A 75 31.99 28.34 0.55
N ALA A 76 30.68 28.04 0.48
CA ALA A 76 30.03 26.83 1.04
C ALA A 76 29.04 26.26 0.07
N ILE A 77 28.88 24.93 0.14
CA ILE A 77 27.92 24.11 -0.67
C ILE A 77 27.07 23.32 0.29
N TYR A 78 25.78 23.54 0.25
CA TYR A 78 24.80 22.82 1.07
C TYR A 78 24.00 21.84 0.23
N LEU A 79 24.09 20.56 0.58
CA LEU A 79 23.30 19.48 -0.03
C LEU A 79 22.01 19.32 0.77
N ALA A 80 20.93 19.89 0.25
CA ALA A 80 19.62 19.96 0.90
C ALA A 80 18.60 19.01 0.22
N THR A 81 19.07 17.80 -0.09
CA THR A 81 18.27 16.68 -0.62
C THR A 81 17.34 16.14 0.45
N ASP A 82 16.34 15.30 0.08
CA ASP A 82 15.35 14.78 1.01
C ASP A 82 16.00 14.02 2.19
N PRO A 83 15.34 13.94 3.35
CA PRO A 83 15.89 13.31 4.55
C PRO A 83 15.70 11.79 4.56
N ASP A 84 15.88 11.11 3.42
CA ASP A 84 15.83 9.66 3.30
C ASP A 84 17.10 9.11 2.63
N ARG A 85 17.23 7.77 2.58
CA ARG A 85 18.38 7.08 1.96
C ARG A 85 18.63 7.52 0.51
N GLU A 86 17.56 7.76 -0.27
CA GLU A 86 17.68 8.20 -1.66
C GLU A 86 18.25 9.62 -1.74
N GLY A 87 17.76 10.53 -0.89
CA GLY A 87 18.29 11.89 -0.82
C GLY A 87 19.73 11.92 -0.34
N GLU A 88 20.13 11.04 0.59
CA GLU A 88 21.50 10.93 1.07
C GLU A 88 22.44 10.44 -0.04
N ALA A 89 22.03 9.42 -0.80
CA ALA A 89 22.79 8.92 -1.95
C ALA A 89 22.94 10.00 -3.05
N ILE A 90 21.90 10.79 -3.33
CA ILE A 90 22.00 11.94 -4.26
C ILE A 90 23.03 12.94 -3.72
N GLY A 91 23.00 13.24 -2.43
CA GLY A 91 23.95 14.10 -1.74
C GLY A 91 25.40 13.59 -1.88
N ALA A 92 25.63 12.31 -1.60
CA ALA A 92 26.95 11.68 -1.73
C ALA A 92 27.51 11.73 -3.17
N HIS A 93 26.66 11.43 -4.17
CA HIS A 93 27.03 11.53 -5.58
C HIS A 93 27.41 12.97 -5.98
N LEU A 94 26.64 13.97 -5.48
CA LEU A 94 26.98 15.39 -5.70
C LEU A 94 28.28 15.76 -5.00
N ALA A 95 28.48 15.34 -3.75
CA ALA A 95 29.73 15.56 -3.02
C ALA A 95 30.95 14.99 -3.76
N THR A 96 30.82 13.79 -4.32
CA THR A 96 31.85 13.14 -5.15
C THR A 96 32.16 13.92 -6.42
N LEU A 97 31.12 14.42 -7.11
CA LEU A 97 31.28 15.17 -8.38
C LEU A 97 31.86 16.58 -8.18
N LEU A 98 31.55 17.22 -7.03
CA LEU A 98 31.95 18.60 -6.72
C LEU A 98 33.20 18.67 -5.86
N GLY A 99 33.44 17.71 -4.97
CA GLY A 99 34.53 17.66 -3.99
C GLY A 99 35.78 16.93 -4.49
N LYS A 100 36.37 17.35 -5.62
CA LYS A 100 37.54 16.66 -6.19
C LYS A 100 38.79 16.78 -5.35
N THR A 101 38.99 17.90 -4.65
CA THR A 101 40.13 18.14 -3.76
C THR A 101 39.70 18.11 -2.28
N LYS A 102 40.65 17.91 -1.37
CA LYS A 102 40.38 17.98 0.07
C LYS A 102 39.79 19.35 0.47
N LYS A 103 40.25 20.44 -0.19
CA LYS A 103 39.74 21.79 0.02
C LYS A 103 38.27 21.92 -0.46
N ASP A 104 37.94 21.32 -1.60
CA ASP A 104 36.56 21.37 -2.10
C ASP A 104 35.60 20.57 -1.21
N ARG A 105 36.03 19.41 -0.69
CA ARG A 105 35.21 18.60 0.24
C ARG A 105 34.96 19.33 1.56
N ALA A 106 35.94 20.10 2.07
CA ALA A 106 35.82 20.82 3.34
C ALA A 106 34.73 21.90 3.35
N LYS A 107 34.22 22.33 2.17
CA LYS A 107 33.15 23.32 2.05
C LYS A 107 31.77 22.72 1.74
N ILE A 108 31.65 21.39 1.65
CA ILE A 108 30.38 20.68 1.35
C ILE A 108 29.75 20.24 2.67
N PHE A 109 28.50 20.58 2.86
CA PHE A 109 27.72 20.30 4.05
C PHE A 109 26.38 19.68 3.66
N ARG A 110 25.87 18.82 4.52
CA ARG A 110 24.54 18.22 4.44
C ARG A 110 23.56 19.02 5.31
N VAL A 111 22.37 19.28 4.78
CA VAL A 111 21.28 19.96 5.51
C VAL A 111 20.03 19.14 5.42
N LEU A 112 19.45 18.77 6.56
CA LEU A 112 18.25 17.94 6.70
C LEU A 112 17.09 18.74 7.28
N PHE A 113 15.95 18.67 6.66
CA PHE A 113 14.70 19.23 7.20
C PHE A 113 13.50 18.38 6.79
N HIS A 114 12.62 18.16 7.74
CA HIS A 114 11.41 17.35 7.55
C HIS A 114 10.20 18.19 7.13
N GLU A 115 10.32 19.50 7.15
CA GLU A 115 9.35 20.46 6.62
C GLU A 115 10.04 21.66 6.00
N ILE A 116 9.43 22.24 4.97
CA ILE A 116 10.00 23.41 4.27
C ILE A 116 9.31 24.67 4.79
N THR A 117 9.68 25.06 6.03
CA THR A 117 9.25 26.31 6.67
C THR A 117 10.44 27.20 6.98
N PRO A 118 10.26 28.53 7.13
CA PRO A 118 11.38 29.44 7.47
C PRO A 118 12.10 29.00 8.75
N LYS A 119 11.37 28.57 9.78
CA LYS A 119 11.91 28.12 11.07
C LYS A 119 12.74 26.86 10.91
N ALA A 120 12.19 25.83 10.24
CA ALA A 120 12.85 24.54 10.05
C ALA A 120 14.10 24.69 9.17
N ILE A 121 14.04 25.45 8.08
CA ILE A 121 15.19 25.72 7.21
C ILE A 121 16.31 26.40 8.01
N LYS A 122 16.02 27.48 8.74
CA LYS A 122 17.03 28.14 9.54
C LYS A 122 17.69 27.20 10.54
N ALA A 123 16.88 26.44 11.30
CA ALA A 123 17.39 25.48 12.28
C ALA A 123 18.24 24.39 11.64
N ALA A 124 17.89 23.94 10.42
CA ALA A 124 18.65 22.94 9.69
C ALA A 124 20.02 23.48 9.20
N PHE A 125 20.07 24.71 8.73
CA PHE A 125 21.36 25.34 8.34
C PHE A 125 22.28 25.58 9.54
N ASP A 126 21.73 25.89 10.71
CA ASP A 126 22.50 26.02 11.96
C ASP A 126 23.08 24.65 12.44
N LYS A 127 22.49 23.52 11.98
CA LYS A 127 22.88 22.15 12.30
C LYS A 127 23.48 21.41 11.09
N ALA A 128 24.04 22.13 10.12
CA ALA A 128 24.64 21.49 8.95
C ALA A 128 25.72 20.48 9.35
N SER A 129 25.68 19.29 8.75
CA SER A 129 26.54 18.13 9.05
C SER A 129 27.35 17.69 7.82
N GLN A 130 28.00 16.56 7.91
CA GLN A 130 28.54 15.85 6.75
C GLN A 130 27.51 14.87 6.22
N VAL A 131 27.74 14.34 5.01
CA VAL A 131 26.95 13.24 4.45
C VAL A 131 27.07 12.04 5.38
N ASP A 132 25.96 11.38 5.66
CA ASP A 132 25.91 10.18 6.48
C ASP A 132 26.27 8.95 5.64
N GLU A 133 27.44 8.37 5.91
CA GLU A 133 27.97 7.24 5.17
C GLU A 133 27.11 5.97 5.37
N ASN A 134 26.50 5.79 6.54
CA ASN A 134 25.66 4.60 6.81
C ASN A 134 24.37 4.63 5.98
N LEU A 135 23.73 5.81 5.87
CA LEU A 135 22.56 5.98 4.99
C LEU A 135 22.92 5.76 3.52
N VAL A 136 24.10 6.21 3.09
CA VAL A 136 24.61 5.96 1.73
C VAL A 136 24.83 4.48 1.51
N ASP A 137 25.47 3.79 2.46
CA ASP A 137 25.74 2.36 2.41
C ASP A 137 24.45 1.53 2.36
N ALA A 138 23.43 1.90 3.13
CA ALA A 138 22.12 1.24 3.10
C ALA A 138 21.43 1.39 1.73
N GLN A 139 21.48 2.59 1.13
CA GLN A 139 20.97 2.80 -0.22
C GLN A 139 21.79 2.04 -1.27
N GLN A 140 23.12 2.03 -1.16
CA GLN A 140 24.02 1.32 -2.05
C GLN A 140 23.79 -0.20 -1.96
N ALA A 141 23.68 -0.77 -0.76
CA ALA A 141 23.34 -2.17 -0.55
C ALA A 141 22.05 -2.54 -1.26
N ARG A 142 21.00 -1.77 -1.03
CA ARG A 142 19.71 -1.95 -1.71
C ARG A 142 19.85 -1.89 -3.22
N ARG A 143 20.56 -0.87 -3.73
CA ARG A 143 20.74 -0.68 -5.17
C ARG A 143 21.50 -1.85 -5.80
N VAL A 144 22.54 -2.36 -5.12
CA VAL A 144 23.33 -3.52 -5.56
C VAL A 144 22.49 -4.79 -5.54
N LEU A 145 21.75 -5.07 -4.46
CA LEU A 145 20.85 -6.23 -4.35
C LEU A 145 19.79 -6.24 -5.45
N ASP A 146 19.10 -5.12 -5.65
CA ASP A 146 18.05 -5.00 -6.68
C ASP A 146 18.66 -5.13 -8.10
N ARG A 147 19.91 -4.66 -8.30
CA ARG A 147 20.65 -4.82 -9.56
C ARG A 147 21.02 -6.28 -9.80
N LEU A 148 21.55 -6.98 -8.81
CA LEU A 148 21.94 -8.39 -8.91
C LEU A 148 20.72 -9.25 -9.27
N VAL A 149 19.62 -9.12 -8.53
CA VAL A 149 18.39 -9.87 -8.79
C VAL A 149 17.82 -9.54 -10.17
N GLY A 150 17.57 -8.26 -10.43
CA GLY A 150 16.93 -7.83 -11.68
C GLY A 150 17.75 -8.18 -12.93
N TYR A 151 19.06 -8.02 -12.86
CA TYR A 151 19.95 -8.21 -14.01
C TYR A 151 20.31 -9.68 -14.30
N LYS A 152 20.27 -10.54 -13.26
CA LYS A 152 20.57 -11.97 -13.42
C LYS A 152 19.31 -12.80 -13.69
N ILE A 153 18.16 -12.47 -13.07
CA ILE A 153 16.92 -13.25 -13.25
C ILE A 153 16.12 -12.81 -14.48
N SER A 154 16.05 -11.49 -14.77
CA SER A 154 15.23 -11.03 -15.92
C SER A 154 15.66 -11.65 -17.27
N PRO A 155 16.97 -11.78 -17.60
CA PRO A 155 17.39 -12.50 -18.82
C PRO A 155 16.97 -13.97 -18.82
N LEU A 156 16.95 -14.63 -17.65
CA LEU A 156 16.49 -16.02 -17.55
C LEU A 156 15.00 -16.13 -17.90
N LEU A 157 14.17 -15.20 -17.40
CA LEU A 157 12.76 -15.12 -17.81
C LEU A 157 12.61 -14.83 -19.29
N TRP A 158 13.52 -14.05 -19.90
CA TRP A 158 13.48 -13.80 -21.35
C TRP A 158 13.82 -15.04 -22.15
N ASP A 159 14.70 -15.86 -21.66
CA ASP A 159 15.04 -17.15 -22.29
C ASP A 159 13.91 -18.17 -22.13
N LYS A 160 13.37 -18.33 -20.96
CA LYS A 160 12.40 -19.37 -20.62
C LYS A 160 10.94 -19.02 -20.97
N VAL A 161 10.58 -17.73 -20.92
CA VAL A 161 9.21 -17.25 -21.15
C VAL A 161 9.15 -16.29 -22.34
N ARG A 162 9.35 -14.99 -22.14
CA ARG A 162 9.37 -13.99 -23.22
C ARG A 162 10.19 -12.75 -22.85
N ARG A 163 10.67 -12.00 -23.88
CA ARG A 163 11.35 -10.73 -23.66
C ARG A 163 10.42 -9.69 -23.01
N GLY A 164 11.02 -8.78 -22.23
CA GLY A 164 10.32 -7.67 -21.58
C GLY A 164 9.82 -7.97 -20.17
N LEU A 165 9.91 -9.22 -19.70
CA LEU A 165 9.62 -9.58 -18.32
C LEU A 165 10.75 -9.13 -17.40
N SER A 166 10.41 -8.88 -16.14
CA SER A 166 11.40 -8.55 -15.11
C SER A 166 11.05 -9.22 -13.79
N ALA A 167 12.08 -9.67 -13.10
CA ALA A 167 11.99 -10.06 -11.69
C ALA A 167 12.60 -8.97 -10.83
N GLY A 168 12.07 -8.78 -9.64
CA GLY A 168 12.63 -7.90 -8.63
C GLY A 168 12.35 -8.47 -7.25
N ARG A 169 13.29 -8.28 -6.33
CA ARG A 169 13.26 -8.88 -5.00
C ARG A 169 11.92 -8.67 -4.28
N VAL A 170 11.44 -7.45 -4.22
CA VAL A 170 10.21 -7.09 -3.51
C VAL A 170 8.95 -7.22 -4.39
N GLN A 171 9.04 -6.84 -5.68
CA GLN A 171 7.91 -6.90 -6.61
C GLN A 171 7.43 -8.33 -6.86
N THR A 172 8.35 -9.30 -6.92
CA THR A 172 7.99 -10.70 -7.11
C THR A 172 7.26 -11.26 -5.89
N VAL A 173 7.65 -10.85 -4.69
CA VAL A 173 6.94 -11.26 -3.45
C VAL A 173 5.55 -10.62 -3.37
N ALA A 174 5.40 -9.35 -3.76
CA ALA A 174 4.08 -8.73 -3.86
C ALA A 174 3.17 -9.44 -4.89
N LEU A 175 3.72 -9.88 -6.03
CA LEU A 175 3.00 -10.70 -6.99
C LEU A 175 2.62 -12.06 -6.40
N ARG A 176 3.54 -12.72 -5.68
CA ARG A 176 3.29 -13.99 -4.97
C ARG A 176 2.10 -13.88 -4.03
N LEU A 177 2.03 -12.83 -3.20
CA LEU A 177 0.90 -12.62 -2.28
C LEU A 177 -0.45 -12.57 -3.02
N ILE A 178 -0.50 -11.90 -4.17
CA ILE A 178 -1.72 -11.82 -4.99
C ILE A 178 -2.06 -13.18 -5.60
N VAL A 179 -1.06 -13.91 -6.10
CA VAL A 179 -1.26 -15.26 -6.69
C VAL A 179 -1.70 -16.26 -5.63
N ASP A 180 -1.10 -16.24 -4.45
CA ASP A 180 -1.46 -17.14 -3.34
C ASP A 180 -2.88 -16.84 -2.85
N ARG A 181 -3.28 -15.56 -2.74
CA ARG A 181 -4.65 -15.16 -2.44
C ARG A 181 -5.65 -15.68 -3.49
N GLU A 182 -5.34 -15.60 -4.77
CA GLU A 182 -6.20 -16.14 -5.83
C GLU A 182 -6.30 -17.66 -5.76
N ARG A 183 -5.23 -18.38 -5.37
CA ARG A 183 -5.25 -19.82 -5.11
C ARG A 183 -6.14 -20.18 -3.91
N GLU A 184 -6.04 -19.40 -2.82
CA GLU A 184 -6.92 -19.54 -1.66
C GLU A 184 -8.40 -19.38 -2.06
N ILE A 185 -8.71 -18.35 -2.86
CA ILE A 185 -10.08 -18.10 -3.35
C ILE A 185 -10.59 -19.28 -4.20
N ARG A 186 -9.77 -19.79 -5.13
CA ARG A 186 -10.15 -20.92 -6.01
C ARG A 186 -10.28 -22.23 -5.26
N ALA A 187 -9.52 -22.42 -4.21
CA ALA A 187 -9.58 -23.63 -3.36
C ALA A 187 -10.67 -23.56 -2.29
N PHE A 188 -11.28 -22.39 -2.11
CA PHE A 188 -12.26 -22.18 -1.06
C PHE A 188 -13.54 -22.95 -1.34
N VAL A 189 -14.01 -23.66 -0.33
CA VAL A 189 -15.28 -24.39 -0.37
C VAL A 189 -16.26 -23.69 0.58
N PRO A 190 -17.31 -23.07 0.05
CA PRO A 190 -18.34 -22.42 0.87
C PRO A 190 -18.99 -23.43 1.81
N ARG A 191 -19.15 -23.06 3.08
CA ARG A 191 -19.89 -23.83 4.07
C ARG A 191 -21.16 -23.11 4.43
N GLU A 192 -22.28 -23.84 4.42
CA GLU A 192 -23.57 -23.34 4.83
C GLU A 192 -23.58 -23.10 6.33
N TYR A 193 -24.19 -22.00 6.74
CA TYR A 193 -24.57 -21.73 8.12
C TYR A 193 -25.83 -20.86 8.15
N TRP A 194 -26.51 -20.88 9.28
CA TRP A 194 -27.76 -20.13 9.46
C TRP A 194 -27.66 -19.17 10.62
N THR A 195 -28.40 -18.06 10.53
CA THR A 195 -28.66 -17.17 11.64
C THR A 195 -30.17 -17.08 11.88
N ILE A 196 -30.59 -16.89 13.13
CA ILE A 196 -31.99 -16.72 13.48
C ILE A 196 -32.14 -15.39 14.19
N HIS A 197 -32.98 -14.54 13.65
CA HIS A 197 -33.32 -13.25 14.18
C HIS A 197 -34.76 -13.25 14.68
N ALA A 198 -34.99 -12.65 15.86
CA ALA A 198 -36.30 -12.47 16.45
C ALA A 198 -36.63 -10.98 16.50
N LEU A 199 -37.76 -10.60 15.95
CA LEU A 199 -38.36 -9.27 16.16
C LEU A 199 -39.20 -9.32 17.42
N LEU A 200 -38.85 -8.50 18.41
CA LEU A 200 -39.43 -8.51 19.73
C LEU A 200 -40.02 -7.14 20.10
N GLN A 201 -41.16 -7.17 20.76
CA GLN A 201 -41.80 -5.96 21.30
C GLN A 201 -41.74 -5.99 22.80
N ALA A 202 -41.19 -4.95 23.40
CA ALA A 202 -41.26 -4.65 24.85
C ALA A 202 -42.55 -3.92 25.18
N GLY A 203 -42.70 -3.60 26.45
CA GLY A 203 -43.83 -2.77 26.92
C GLY A 203 -43.91 -1.41 26.23
N GLU A 204 -42.76 -0.83 25.87
CA GLU A 204 -42.67 0.44 25.14
C GLU A 204 -42.10 0.21 23.70
N PRO A 205 -42.61 0.93 22.71
CA PRO A 205 -42.03 0.89 21.35
C PRO A 205 -40.64 1.57 21.30
N PRO A 206 -39.82 1.31 20.24
CA PRO A 206 -40.11 0.46 19.08
C PRO A 206 -39.83 -1.04 19.33
N ALA A 207 -40.36 -1.89 18.44
CA ALA A 207 -39.89 -3.27 18.33
C ALA A 207 -38.43 -3.29 17.96
N PHE A 208 -37.71 -4.31 18.44
CA PHE A 208 -36.27 -4.45 18.18
C PHE A 208 -35.90 -5.87 17.81
N GLU A 209 -34.83 -6.01 17.05
CA GLU A 209 -34.33 -7.29 16.59
C GLU A 209 -33.25 -7.85 17.51
N ALA A 210 -33.34 -9.14 17.81
CA ALA A 210 -32.35 -9.88 18.56
C ALA A 210 -31.88 -11.10 17.76
N LYS A 211 -30.58 -11.38 17.75
CA LYS A 211 -29.96 -12.51 17.06
C LYS A 211 -29.73 -13.66 18.06
N LEU A 212 -30.01 -14.89 17.64
CA LEU A 212 -29.65 -16.08 18.42
C LEU A 212 -28.13 -16.20 18.53
N THR A 213 -27.64 -16.33 19.78
CA THR A 213 -26.20 -16.41 20.06
C THR A 213 -25.80 -17.63 20.86
N ARG A 214 -26.68 -18.15 21.73
CA ARG A 214 -26.31 -19.27 22.61
C ARG A 214 -27.42 -20.30 22.77
N TYR A 215 -27.01 -21.53 23.04
CA TYR A 215 -27.84 -22.64 23.49
C TYR A 215 -27.28 -23.19 24.80
N LYS A 216 -28.09 -23.21 25.86
CA LYS A 216 -27.69 -23.64 27.22
C LYS A 216 -26.44 -22.94 27.75
N GLY A 217 -26.23 -21.68 27.35
CA GLY A 217 -25.11 -20.86 27.81
C GLY A 217 -23.85 -20.93 26.93
N GLU A 218 -23.77 -21.90 26.00
CA GLU A 218 -22.66 -22.03 25.03
C GLU A 218 -23.01 -21.39 23.68
N GLU A 219 -22.01 -20.91 22.96
CA GLU A 219 -22.19 -20.36 21.61
C GLU A 219 -22.77 -21.45 20.68
N ILE A 220 -23.69 -21.04 19.80
CA ILE A 220 -24.38 -21.95 18.90
C ILE A 220 -23.99 -21.69 17.44
N GLU A 221 -23.63 -22.76 16.74
CA GLU A 221 -23.53 -22.78 15.27
C GLU A 221 -24.72 -23.55 14.70
N ILE A 222 -25.32 -23.02 13.65
CA ILE A 222 -26.48 -23.63 12.97
C ILE A 222 -26.02 -24.06 11.58
N PRO A 223 -25.66 -25.33 11.37
CA PRO A 223 -24.96 -25.78 10.17
C PRO A 223 -25.84 -25.98 8.93
N ASN A 224 -27.16 -26.08 9.10
CA ASN A 224 -28.09 -26.38 8.00
C ASN A 224 -29.54 -26.02 8.35
N GLN A 225 -30.41 -26.09 7.34
CA GLN A 225 -31.83 -25.79 7.46
C GLN A 225 -32.55 -26.65 8.51
N GLU A 226 -32.25 -27.95 8.58
CA GLU A 226 -32.89 -28.85 9.54
C GLU A 226 -32.65 -28.44 10.99
N ALA A 227 -31.42 -28.01 11.30
CA ALA A 227 -31.06 -27.50 12.62
C ALA A 227 -31.79 -26.17 12.91
N ALA A 228 -31.88 -25.27 11.92
CA ALA A 228 -32.63 -24.04 12.05
C ALA A 228 -34.11 -24.25 12.32
N GLU A 229 -34.76 -25.16 11.58
CA GLU A 229 -36.17 -25.50 11.76
C GLU A 229 -36.47 -26.11 13.15
N LYS A 230 -35.56 -26.95 13.68
CA LYS A 230 -35.70 -27.53 15.04
C LYS A 230 -35.66 -26.38 16.10
N ILE A 231 -34.77 -25.44 15.92
CA ILE A 231 -34.66 -24.29 16.83
C ILE A 231 -35.90 -23.43 16.74
N LEU A 232 -36.37 -23.10 15.51
CA LEU A 232 -37.58 -22.28 15.33
C LEU A 232 -38.77 -22.88 16.06
N LYS A 233 -39.04 -24.20 15.90
CA LYS A 233 -40.11 -24.89 16.60
C LYS A 233 -39.97 -24.86 18.12
N ALA A 234 -38.75 -24.90 18.63
CA ALA A 234 -38.48 -24.85 20.06
C ALA A 234 -38.71 -23.48 20.67
N VAL A 235 -38.38 -22.37 19.92
CA VAL A 235 -38.48 -21.01 20.43
C VAL A 235 -39.82 -20.33 20.13
N GLU A 236 -40.59 -20.81 19.11
CA GLU A 236 -41.89 -20.25 18.73
C GLU A 236 -42.92 -20.34 19.86
N GLY A 237 -42.93 -21.45 20.62
CA GLY A 237 -43.79 -21.62 21.81
C GLY A 237 -43.17 -21.20 23.13
N ALA A 238 -41.97 -20.67 23.14
CA ALA A 238 -41.27 -20.33 24.37
C ALA A 238 -41.76 -19.01 24.95
N THR A 239 -41.57 -18.84 26.26
CA THR A 239 -41.75 -17.52 26.91
C THR A 239 -40.46 -16.71 26.73
N TRP A 240 -40.58 -15.56 26.11
CA TRP A 240 -39.48 -14.65 25.87
C TRP A 240 -39.32 -13.69 27.06
N LYS A 241 -38.16 -13.74 27.71
CA LYS A 241 -37.89 -12.91 28.89
C LYS A 241 -36.50 -12.25 28.78
N VAL A 242 -36.41 -11.02 29.21
CA VAL A 242 -35.12 -10.34 29.36
C VAL A 242 -34.33 -11.04 30.47
N ALA A 243 -33.20 -11.63 30.12
CA ALA A 243 -32.32 -12.32 31.08
C ALA A 243 -31.33 -11.37 31.73
N SER A 244 -30.79 -10.42 30.96
CA SER A 244 -29.90 -9.37 31.49
C SER A 244 -29.89 -8.14 30.59
N VAL A 245 -29.63 -6.99 31.18
CA VAL A 245 -29.41 -5.73 30.48
C VAL A 245 -28.05 -5.16 30.89
N GLN A 246 -27.14 -5.01 29.97
CA GLN A 246 -25.82 -4.45 30.21
C GLN A 246 -25.69 -3.13 29.48
N GLN A 247 -25.35 -2.08 30.20
CA GLN A 247 -25.00 -0.78 29.64
C GLN A 247 -23.53 -0.49 29.90
N LYS A 248 -22.79 -0.15 28.85
CA LYS A 248 -21.36 0.17 28.96
C LYS A 248 -21.06 1.39 28.12
N GLU A 249 -20.26 2.29 28.67
CA GLU A 249 -19.65 3.36 27.88
C GLU A 249 -18.48 2.78 27.09
N LYS A 250 -18.57 2.83 25.75
CA LYS A 250 -17.50 2.44 24.82
C LYS A 250 -16.84 3.70 24.29
N ARG A 251 -15.53 3.78 24.46
CA ARG A 251 -14.71 4.89 23.94
C ARG A 251 -13.97 4.42 22.68
N ARG A 252 -14.16 5.15 21.59
CA ARG A 252 -13.38 4.97 20.34
C ARG A 252 -12.31 6.05 20.29
N HIS A 253 -11.05 5.62 20.39
CA HIS A 253 -9.91 6.53 20.39
C HIS A 253 -9.56 7.03 18.99
N PRO A 254 -9.04 8.27 18.87
CA PRO A 254 -8.55 8.77 17.59
C PRO A 254 -7.32 7.96 17.13
N ALA A 255 -7.21 7.78 15.84
CA ALA A 255 -6.05 7.14 15.26
C ALA A 255 -4.88 8.13 15.13
N PRO A 256 -3.61 7.64 15.08
CA PRO A 256 -2.42 8.49 14.98
C PRO A 256 -2.43 9.33 13.69
N PRO A 257 -1.62 10.40 13.63
CA PRO A 257 -1.31 11.09 12.37
C PRO A 257 -0.79 10.09 11.32
N PHE A 258 -0.82 10.47 10.04
CA PHE A 258 -0.46 9.55 8.98
C PHE A 258 1.01 9.16 8.97
N THR A 259 1.27 7.88 8.81
CA THR A 259 2.46 7.33 8.15
C THR A 259 2.21 7.26 6.64
N THR A 260 3.24 7.00 5.84
CA THR A 260 3.09 6.82 4.38
C THR A 260 2.10 5.73 4.03
N SER A 261 2.21 4.57 4.66
CA SER A 261 1.33 3.43 4.41
C SER A 261 -0.13 3.74 4.73
N LYS A 262 -0.37 4.36 5.88
CA LYS A 262 -1.73 4.75 6.29
C LYS A 262 -2.31 5.86 5.41
N LEU A 263 -1.47 6.81 4.95
CA LEU A 263 -1.90 7.82 3.98
C LEU A 263 -2.31 7.18 2.66
N GLN A 264 -1.54 6.21 2.15
CA GLN A 264 -1.88 5.50 0.91
C GLN A 264 -3.17 4.69 1.06
N GLN A 265 -3.36 3.97 2.19
CA GLN A 265 -4.57 3.20 2.49
C GLN A 265 -5.80 4.10 2.52
N GLU A 266 -5.79 5.16 3.33
CA GLU A 266 -6.94 6.06 3.47
C GLU A 266 -7.21 6.89 2.21
N SER A 267 -6.18 7.28 1.47
CA SER A 267 -6.34 7.95 0.17
C SER A 267 -7.02 7.03 -0.85
N TYR A 268 -6.69 5.74 -0.85
CA TYR A 268 -7.38 4.78 -1.70
C TYR A 268 -8.84 4.60 -1.27
N ASN A 269 -9.09 4.38 0.01
CA ASN A 269 -10.43 4.10 0.53
C ASN A 269 -11.38 5.29 0.35
N LYS A 270 -10.96 6.49 0.73
CA LYS A 270 -11.81 7.70 0.71
C LYS A 270 -11.77 8.48 -0.60
N LEU A 271 -10.60 8.56 -1.25
CA LEU A 271 -10.41 9.40 -2.41
C LEU A 271 -10.32 8.61 -3.72
N ARG A 272 -10.20 7.29 -3.63
CA ARG A 272 -9.94 6.37 -4.77
C ARG A 272 -8.63 6.72 -5.51
N PHE A 273 -7.66 7.28 -4.80
CA PHE A 273 -6.33 7.55 -5.34
C PHE A 273 -5.45 6.31 -5.25
N SER A 274 -4.75 5.98 -6.33
CA SER A 274 -3.71 4.95 -6.28
C SER A 274 -2.55 5.39 -5.40
N ALA A 275 -1.77 4.45 -4.86
CA ALA A 275 -0.57 4.74 -4.08
C ALA A 275 0.40 5.66 -4.86
N LYS A 276 0.60 5.42 -6.17
CA LYS A 276 1.40 6.27 -7.05
C LYS A 276 0.85 7.71 -7.12
N ARG A 277 -0.47 7.88 -7.32
CA ARG A 277 -1.12 9.20 -7.36
C ARG A 277 -1.01 9.91 -6.02
N THR A 278 -1.26 9.22 -4.92
CA THR A 278 -1.14 9.76 -3.56
C THR A 278 0.26 10.32 -3.32
N MET A 279 1.31 9.53 -3.61
CA MET A 279 2.69 9.98 -3.39
C MET A 279 3.10 11.14 -4.30
N MET A 280 2.63 11.15 -5.55
CA MET A 280 2.87 12.29 -6.47
C MET A 280 2.23 13.58 -5.95
N LEU A 281 1.01 13.51 -5.44
CA LEU A 281 0.32 14.68 -4.87
C LEU A 281 0.94 15.12 -3.55
N ALA A 282 1.30 14.17 -2.68
CA ALA A 282 1.97 14.45 -1.41
C ALA A 282 3.35 15.11 -1.64
N GLN A 283 4.12 14.67 -2.63
CA GLN A 283 5.38 15.30 -3.02
C GLN A 283 5.18 16.78 -3.41
N ARG A 284 4.12 17.07 -4.18
CA ARG A 284 3.80 18.46 -4.56
C ARG A 284 3.41 19.32 -3.36
N LEU A 285 2.64 18.78 -2.41
CA LEU A 285 2.28 19.49 -1.18
C LEU A 285 3.49 19.75 -0.29
N TYR A 286 4.44 18.82 -0.24
CA TYR A 286 5.69 18.97 0.50
C TYR A 286 6.66 19.96 -0.14
N GLU A 287 6.87 19.88 -1.46
CA GLU A 287 7.82 20.75 -2.16
C GLU A 287 7.34 22.21 -2.26
N GLY A 288 6.03 22.40 -2.26
CA GLY A 288 5.39 23.71 -2.27
C GLY A 288 4.42 23.91 -3.43
N VAL A 289 3.37 24.64 -3.13
CA VAL A 289 2.31 25.06 -4.06
C VAL A 289 2.16 26.58 -4.00
N GLU A 290 1.71 27.18 -5.10
CA GLU A 290 1.53 28.64 -5.18
C GLU A 290 0.28 29.06 -4.41
N LEU A 291 0.44 29.92 -3.43
CA LEU A 291 -0.65 30.49 -2.62
C LEU A 291 -0.82 32.00 -2.91
N GLY A 292 -0.95 32.37 -4.19
CA GLY A 292 -1.15 33.75 -4.59
C GLY A 292 0.02 34.66 -4.21
N GLU A 293 -0.23 35.73 -3.47
CA GLU A 293 0.78 36.70 -3.07
C GLU A 293 1.87 36.13 -2.15
N GLU A 294 1.55 35.06 -1.42
CA GLU A 294 2.55 34.36 -0.59
C GLU A 294 3.57 33.60 -1.44
N GLY A 295 3.30 33.36 -2.74
CA GLY A 295 4.13 32.54 -3.62
C GLY A 295 4.16 31.08 -3.21
N SER A 296 5.27 30.39 -3.46
CA SER A 296 5.38 28.95 -3.17
C SER A 296 5.47 28.68 -1.67
N VAL A 297 4.60 27.77 -1.16
CA VAL A 297 4.51 27.35 0.24
C VAL A 297 4.36 25.85 0.33
N ALA A 298 5.19 25.20 1.15
CA ALA A 298 5.04 23.79 1.48
C ALA A 298 3.90 23.61 2.50
N LEU A 299 2.97 22.73 2.22
CA LEU A 299 1.76 22.56 3.02
C LEU A 299 1.82 21.36 3.98
N ILE A 300 2.69 20.39 3.74
CA ILE A 300 2.83 19.20 4.59
C ILE A 300 4.29 18.92 4.93
N THR A 301 4.51 18.15 5.98
CA THR A 301 5.80 17.56 6.32
C THR A 301 6.23 16.51 5.29
N TYR A 302 7.44 16.01 5.39
CA TYR A 302 7.96 14.97 4.51
C TYR A 302 7.08 13.72 4.54
N MET A 303 6.64 13.29 3.38
CA MET A 303 5.58 12.26 3.25
C MET A 303 6.08 10.83 3.25
N ARG A 304 7.39 10.57 3.18
CA ARG A 304 7.96 9.22 3.28
C ARG A 304 8.44 8.99 4.70
N THR A 305 7.54 8.48 5.53
CA THR A 305 7.79 8.25 6.95
C THR A 305 6.95 7.09 7.47
N ASP A 306 7.48 6.34 8.39
CA ASP A 306 6.81 5.34 9.21
C ASP A 306 6.58 5.83 10.66
N SER A 307 7.07 7.04 10.97
CA SER A 307 6.91 7.67 12.27
C SER A 307 5.54 8.31 12.44
N VAL A 308 5.01 8.22 13.67
CA VAL A 308 3.80 8.93 14.12
C VAL A 308 4.13 10.08 15.08
N ARG A 309 5.42 10.40 15.24
CA ARG A 309 5.89 11.48 16.11
C ARG A 309 5.44 12.83 15.56
N VAL A 310 5.14 13.76 16.46
CA VAL A 310 4.78 15.14 16.16
C VAL A 310 5.65 16.07 17.02
N SER A 311 6.14 17.15 16.44
CA SER A 311 6.92 18.16 17.18
C SER A 311 6.08 18.91 18.20
N ASP A 312 6.70 19.38 19.27
CA ASP A 312 6.02 20.12 20.34
C ASP A 312 5.34 21.40 19.83
N ASP A 313 5.98 22.09 18.87
CA ASP A 313 5.39 23.28 18.24
C ASP A 313 4.09 22.96 17.50
N ALA A 314 4.07 21.86 16.75
CA ALA A 314 2.86 21.43 16.02
C ALA A 314 1.76 20.95 16.97
N LEU A 315 2.15 20.28 18.08
CA LEU A 315 1.21 19.89 19.14
C LEU A 315 0.57 21.13 19.79
N ALA A 316 1.34 22.16 20.11
CA ALA A 316 0.81 23.39 20.67
C ALA A 316 -0.19 24.07 19.69
N GLN A 317 0.20 24.23 18.42
CA GLN A 317 -0.65 24.87 17.40
C GLN A 317 -1.97 24.13 17.18
N VAL A 318 -1.95 22.80 17.06
CA VAL A 318 -3.18 22.02 16.83
C VAL A 318 -4.10 22.05 18.04
N ARG A 319 -3.55 22.05 19.25
CA ARG A 319 -4.34 22.17 20.49
C ARG A 319 -5.04 23.52 20.62
N ASP A 320 -4.35 24.61 20.27
CA ASP A 320 -4.94 25.95 20.21
C ASP A 320 -6.08 26.01 19.18
N LEU A 321 -5.87 25.42 18.00
CA LEU A 321 -6.90 25.34 16.96
C LEU A 321 -8.11 24.53 17.42
N ILE A 322 -7.92 23.38 18.08
CA ILE A 322 -9.02 22.56 18.60
C ILE A 322 -9.82 23.36 19.63
N GLY A 323 -9.15 24.01 20.58
CA GLY A 323 -9.80 24.85 21.59
C GLY A 323 -10.62 25.98 21.00
N THR A 324 -10.12 26.61 19.93
CA THR A 324 -10.78 27.73 19.25
C THR A 324 -11.96 27.28 18.36
N ASN A 325 -11.75 26.26 17.54
CA ASN A 325 -12.72 25.89 16.49
C ASN A 325 -13.76 24.86 16.94
N PHE A 326 -13.42 23.97 17.87
CA PHE A 326 -14.30 22.90 18.37
C PHE A 326 -14.71 23.11 19.81
N GLY A 327 -13.92 23.88 20.57
CA GLY A 327 -14.19 24.16 21.98
C GLY A 327 -13.37 23.30 22.94
N ALA A 328 -13.24 23.77 24.19
CA ALA A 328 -12.44 23.11 25.23
C ALA A 328 -12.90 21.69 25.57
N SER A 329 -14.18 21.37 25.34
CA SER A 329 -14.75 20.03 25.57
C SER A 329 -14.24 18.95 24.62
N TYR A 330 -13.57 19.32 23.51
CA TYR A 330 -12.95 18.39 22.57
C TYR A 330 -11.45 18.19 22.82
N LEU A 331 -10.87 18.98 23.71
CA LEU A 331 -9.44 19.00 23.94
C LEU A 331 -9.07 18.11 25.16
N PRO A 332 -8.24 17.08 24.99
CA PRO A 332 -7.73 16.31 26.11
C PRO A 332 -6.81 17.16 27.00
N GLU A 333 -6.74 16.87 28.30
CA GLU A 333 -5.87 17.59 29.24
C GLU A 333 -4.41 17.57 28.81
N LYS A 334 -3.92 16.42 28.32
CA LYS A 334 -2.57 16.25 27.79
C LYS A 334 -2.61 15.91 26.32
N PRO A 335 -1.56 16.24 25.52
CA PRO A 335 -1.46 15.79 24.15
C PRO A 335 -1.58 14.27 24.02
N ASN A 336 -2.22 13.80 22.97
CA ASN A 336 -2.24 12.39 22.64
C ASN A 336 -0.87 11.99 22.05
N PHE A 337 -0.22 11.01 22.67
CA PHE A 337 1.03 10.45 22.21
C PHE A 337 0.79 9.04 21.64
N PHE A 338 1.33 8.79 20.46
CA PHE A 338 1.24 7.50 19.79
C PHE A 338 2.62 6.84 19.76
N LYS A 339 2.66 5.53 19.97
CA LYS A 339 3.91 4.77 19.86
C LYS A 339 4.21 4.49 18.41
N SER A 340 5.39 4.89 17.94
CA SER A 340 5.96 4.39 16.68
C SER A 340 6.31 2.90 16.82
N LYS A 341 6.38 2.18 15.70
CA LYS A 341 6.95 0.81 15.71
C LYS A 341 8.39 0.89 16.22
N LYS A 342 8.90 -0.21 16.82
CA LYS A 342 10.26 -0.25 17.41
C LYS A 342 11.35 0.17 16.43
N ASP A 343 11.15 -0.09 15.14
CA ASP A 343 12.13 0.12 14.07
C ASP A 343 11.82 1.36 13.22
N ALA A 344 10.86 2.22 13.68
CA ALA A 344 10.59 3.49 13.00
C ALA A 344 11.76 4.45 13.20
N GLN A 345 12.17 5.11 12.13
CA GLN A 345 13.23 6.12 12.17
C GLN A 345 12.82 7.27 13.11
N GLU A 346 13.41 7.30 14.31
CA GLU A 346 13.05 8.28 15.37
C GLU A 346 13.22 9.75 14.94
N ALA A 347 14.07 9.99 13.94
CA ALA A 347 14.32 11.32 13.42
C ALA A 347 13.15 11.90 12.61
N HIS A 348 12.26 11.05 12.06
CA HIS A 348 11.17 11.49 11.21
C HIS A 348 9.93 11.91 12.01
N GLU A 349 9.14 12.83 11.42
CA GLU A 349 7.81 13.16 11.89
C GLU A 349 6.72 12.50 11.05
N ALA A 350 5.49 12.41 11.60
CA ALA A 350 4.31 12.00 10.85
C ALA A 350 3.98 12.98 9.72
N VAL A 351 3.20 12.50 8.74
CA VAL A 351 2.66 13.35 7.68
C VAL A 351 1.56 14.23 8.27
N ARG A 352 1.80 15.52 8.34
CA ARG A 352 0.92 16.54 8.92
C ARG A 352 1.01 17.87 8.16
N PRO A 353 0.07 18.81 8.34
CA PRO A 353 0.23 20.18 7.87
C PRO A 353 1.47 20.83 8.48
N THR A 354 2.19 21.65 7.70
CA THR A 354 3.30 22.48 8.21
C THR A 354 2.78 23.58 9.12
N ASP A 355 1.58 24.07 8.84
CA ASP A 355 0.85 25.09 9.60
C ASP A 355 -0.61 24.71 9.66
N VAL A 356 -1.08 24.25 10.82
CA VAL A 356 -2.46 23.79 11.01
C VAL A 356 -3.50 24.92 10.93
N ALA A 357 -3.07 26.17 11.13
CA ALA A 357 -3.94 27.36 10.98
C ALA A 357 -4.37 27.59 9.52
N ARG A 358 -3.62 27.02 8.56
CA ARG A 358 -4.02 27.00 7.14
C ARG A 358 -5.09 25.91 6.93
N THR A 359 -6.33 26.27 7.21
CA THR A 359 -7.44 25.32 7.04
C THR A 359 -7.62 24.89 5.58
N PRO A 360 -8.24 23.75 5.31
CA PRO A 360 -8.59 23.37 3.93
C PRO A 360 -9.38 24.45 3.17
N ALA A 361 -10.27 25.19 3.87
CA ALA A 361 -11.04 26.26 3.26
C ALA A 361 -10.16 27.42 2.74
N ASP A 362 -9.12 27.78 3.49
CA ASP A 362 -8.21 28.89 3.14
C ASP A 362 -7.41 28.60 1.88
N VAL A 363 -6.99 27.34 1.69
CA VAL A 363 -6.14 26.93 0.57
C VAL A 363 -6.92 26.43 -0.65
N ARG A 364 -8.25 26.20 -0.51
CA ARG A 364 -9.11 25.62 -1.57
C ARG A 364 -8.95 26.29 -2.92
N LYS A 365 -8.95 27.62 -2.94
CA LYS A 365 -8.89 28.42 -4.18
C LYS A 365 -7.56 28.33 -4.94
N TYR A 366 -6.51 27.84 -4.28
CA TYR A 366 -5.17 27.73 -4.86
C TYR A 366 -4.80 26.31 -5.29
N LEU A 367 -5.57 25.31 -4.82
CA LEU A 367 -5.28 23.90 -5.06
C LEU A 367 -6.20 23.32 -6.14
N SER A 368 -5.65 22.45 -6.98
CA SER A 368 -6.48 21.56 -7.78
C SER A 368 -7.32 20.66 -6.88
N ASP A 369 -8.39 20.11 -7.40
CA ASP A 369 -9.31 19.28 -6.62
C ASP A 369 -8.60 18.11 -5.92
N ASP A 370 -7.73 17.41 -6.62
CA ASP A 370 -6.95 16.30 -6.06
C ASP A 370 -6.02 16.73 -4.92
N LEU A 371 -5.28 17.83 -5.11
CA LEU A 371 -4.38 18.37 -4.08
C LEU A 371 -5.17 18.82 -2.85
N PHE A 372 -6.32 19.46 -3.09
CA PHE A 372 -7.22 19.89 -2.02
C PHE A 372 -7.74 18.71 -1.21
N ARG A 373 -8.27 17.69 -1.88
CA ARG A 373 -8.81 16.48 -1.21
C ARG A 373 -7.75 15.77 -0.38
N LEU A 374 -6.52 15.63 -0.91
CA LEU A 374 -5.42 15.02 -0.18
C LEU A 374 -4.98 15.87 1.01
N TYR A 375 -4.85 17.20 0.84
CA TYR A 375 -4.51 18.10 1.92
C TYR A 375 -5.57 18.08 3.03
N GLN A 376 -6.86 18.13 2.65
CA GLN A 376 -7.98 18.04 3.58
C GLN A 376 -7.92 16.75 4.40
N LEU A 377 -7.67 15.61 3.75
CA LEU A 377 -7.52 14.32 4.42
C LEU A 377 -6.40 14.33 5.47
N ILE A 378 -5.24 14.87 5.11
CA ILE A 378 -4.07 14.97 6.01
C ILE A 378 -4.38 15.92 7.18
N TRP A 379 -4.97 17.08 6.88
CA TRP A 379 -5.31 18.09 7.89
C TRP A 379 -6.32 17.57 8.91
N GLN A 380 -7.41 17.00 8.42
CA GLN A 380 -8.46 16.45 9.27
C GLN A 380 -7.94 15.32 10.17
N ARG A 381 -7.13 14.41 9.63
CA ARG A 381 -6.52 13.32 10.39
C ARG A 381 -5.60 13.84 11.49
N PHE A 382 -4.79 14.84 11.20
CA PHE A 382 -3.89 15.45 12.17
C PHE A 382 -4.66 16.11 13.31
N VAL A 383 -5.67 16.93 13.01
CA VAL A 383 -6.52 17.58 14.01
C VAL A 383 -7.21 16.52 14.87
N ALA A 384 -7.88 15.55 14.25
CA ALA A 384 -8.58 14.47 14.93
C ALA A 384 -7.67 13.68 15.88
N SER A 385 -6.40 13.46 15.50
CA SER A 385 -5.45 12.72 16.33
C SER A 385 -5.22 13.34 17.68
N GLN A 386 -5.44 14.64 17.84
CA GLN A 386 -5.22 15.38 19.08
C GLN A 386 -6.53 15.74 19.82
N MET A 387 -7.66 15.17 19.39
CA MET A 387 -8.97 15.36 20.03
C MET A 387 -9.28 14.22 21.03
N LEU A 388 -10.32 14.44 21.85
CA LEU A 388 -10.86 13.44 22.75
C LEU A 388 -11.50 12.26 21.98
N PRO A 389 -11.53 11.05 22.57
CA PRO A 389 -12.24 9.92 22.03
C PRO A 389 -13.73 10.20 21.80
N ALA A 390 -14.32 9.59 20.79
CA ALA A 390 -15.75 9.49 20.67
C ALA A 390 -16.31 8.53 21.73
N VAL A 391 -17.46 8.87 22.30
CA VAL A 391 -18.08 8.11 23.41
C VAL A 391 -19.45 7.62 22.95
N PHE A 392 -19.66 6.32 23.12
CA PHE A 392 -20.90 5.65 22.78
C PHE A 392 -21.48 4.98 24.03
N ASP A 393 -22.77 5.12 24.25
CA ASP A 393 -23.52 4.32 25.23
C ASP A 393 -23.97 3.04 24.50
N GLN A 394 -23.30 1.92 24.75
CA GLN A 394 -23.64 0.60 24.22
C GLN A 394 -24.54 -0.15 25.19
N THR A 395 -25.71 -0.54 24.69
CA THR A 395 -26.67 -1.38 25.44
C THR A 395 -26.71 -2.75 24.80
N SER A 396 -26.53 -3.81 25.59
CA SER A 396 -26.71 -5.20 25.20
C SER A 396 -27.80 -5.83 26.04
N ILE A 397 -28.78 -6.45 25.41
CA ILE A 397 -29.90 -7.13 26.07
C ILE A 397 -29.81 -8.59 25.74
N ASP A 398 -29.64 -9.47 26.75
CA ASP A 398 -29.76 -10.90 26.59
C ASP A 398 -31.20 -11.31 26.90
N ILE A 399 -31.78 -12.06 25.98
CA ILE A 399 -33.18 -12.50 26.03
C ILE A 399 -33.21 -14.04 26.04
N ALA A 400 -33.85 -14.62 27.03
CA ALA A 400 -34.06 -16.07 27.12
C ALA A 400 -35.36 -16.47 26.43
N ALA A 401 -35.27 -17.49 25.60
CA ALA A 401 -36.40 -18.21 24.98
C ALA A 401 -36.20 -19.72 25.19
N GLY A 402 -36.68 -20.23 26.35
CA GLY A 402 -36.33 -21.57 26.80
C GLY A 402 -34.84 -21.72 27.10
N ASP A 403 -34.18 -22.70 26.51
CA ASP A 403 -32.73 -22.94 26.63
C ASP A 403 -31.88 -22.05 25.70
N TYR A 404 -32.51 -21.23 24.83
CA TYR A 404 -31.86 -20.40 23.85
C TYR A 404 -31.71 -18.96 24.35
N THR A 405 -30.59 -18.35 24.02
CA THR A 405 -30.31 -16.92 24.31
C THR A 405 -30.18 -16.14 23.03
N PHE A 406 -31.01 -15.11 22.91
CA PHE A 406 -30.93 -14.11 21.85
C PHE A 406 -30.28 -12.86 22.40
N ARG A 407 -29.51 -12.14 21.58
CA ARG A 407 -28.88 -10.88 21.96
C ARG A 407 -29.28 -9.76 21.01
N ALA A 408 -29.70 -8.65 21.60
CA ALA A 408 -29.85 -7.39 20.91
C ALA A 408 -28.74 -6.43 21.37
N THR A 409 -28.10 -5.76 20.43
CA THR A 409 -27.10 -4.74 20.71
C THR A 409 -27.53 -3.43 20.06
N GLY A 410 -27.36 -2.33 20.77
CA GLY A 410 -27.58 -0.98 20.25
C GLY A 410 -26.48 -0.05 20.75
N SER A 411 -26.10 0.92 19.94
CA SER A 411 -25.05 1.87 20.26
C SER A 411 -25.51 3.28 19.93
N VAL A 412 -25.54 4.17 20.91
CA VAL A 412 -25.94 5.56 20.72
C VAL A 412 -24.76 6.46 21.00
N MET A 413 -24.42 7.32 20.03
CA MET A 413 -23.34 8.30 20.21
C MET A 413 -23.75 9.31 21.28
N LYS A 414 -22.93 9.41 22.34
CA LYS A 414 -23.10 10.36 23.46
C LYS A 414 -22.23 11.61 23.25
N PHE A 415 -21.05 11.41 22.69
CA PHE A 415 -20.11 12.46 22.37
C PHE A 415 -19.33 12.06 21.12
N ASP A 416 -19.32 12.93 20.12
CA ASP A 416 -18.68 12.65 18.83
C ASP A 416 -17.13 12.74 18.88
N GLY A 417 -16.57 13.53 19.81
CA GLY A 417 -15.14 13.64 19.98
C GLY A 417 -14.40 13.93 18.66
N TYR A 418 -13.38 13.14 18.35
CA TYR A 418 -12.59 13.29 17.12
C TYR A 418 -13.40 13.10 15.81
N LEU A 419 -14.55 12.44 15.87
CA LEU A 419 -15.42 12.23 14.70
C LEU A 419 -16.00 13.54 14.17
N ALA A 420 -16.04 14.59 14.98
CA ALA A 420 -16.38 15.95 14.53
C ALA A 420 -15.42 16.47 13.46
N ALA A 421 -14.16 16.05 13.49
CA ALA A 421 -13.13 16.47 12.53
C ALA A 421 -12.86 15.40 11.46
N TYR A 422 -13.00 14.12 11.78
CA TYR A 422 -12.54 13.04 10.89
C TYR A 422 -13.26 11.71 11.16
N GLN A 423 -13.81 11.11 10.10
CA GLN A 423 -14.34 9.75 10.13
C GLN A 423 -13.36 8.80 9.45
N ILE A 424 -13.02 7.69 10.11
CA ILE A 424 -12.18 6.62 9.54
C ILE A 424 -13.04 5.83 8.55
N SER A 425 -12.43 5.33 7.45
CA SER A 425 -13.16 4.47 6.52
C SER A 425 -13.31 3.06 7.06
N SER A 426 -14.49 2.46 6.90
CA SER A 426 -14.85 1.15 7.43
C SER A 426 -14.02 -0.03 6.86
N GLU A 427 -13.42 0.10 5.67
CA GLU A 427 -12.58 -0.97 5.09
C GLU A 427 -11.30 -1.30 5.91
N ASN A 428 -10.96 -0.48 6.91
CA ASN A 428 -9.79 -0.68 7.78
C ASN A 428 -10.14 -0.99 9.24
N ASP A 429 -11.41 -0.96 9.59
CA ASP A 429 -11.83 -1.35 10.93
C ASP A 429 -11.96 -2.88 10.99
N ASP A 430 -10.93 -3.55 11.53
CA ASP A 430 -11.01 -4.94 12.02
C ASP A 430 -11.92 -5.04 13.30
N ASP A 431 -12.72 -4.00 13.55
CA ASP A 431 -13.71 -4.04 14.62
C ASP A 431 -14.83 -5.01 14.21
N GLU A 432 -14.82 -6.19 14.82
CA GLU A 432 -15.83 -7.26 14.73
C GLU A 432 -17.27 -6.82 15.06
N HIS A 433 -17.51 -5.53 15.24
CA HIS A 433 -18.81 -4.96 15.57
C HIS A 433 -19.37 -4.24 14.35
N GLY A 434 -20.21 -4.97 13.62
CA GLY A 434 -20.83 -4.55 12.37
C GLY A 434 -21.45 -3.14 12.42
N GLU A 435 -21.30 -2.43 11.32
CA GLU A 435 -21.92 -1.12 11.02
C GLU A 435 -23.46 -1.09 11.27
N GLY A 436 -24.09 -2.25 11.46
CA GLY A 436 -25.53 -2.38 11.68
C GLY A 436 -26.04 -1.89 13.06
N ASP A 437 -25.17 -1.76 14.05
CA ASP A 437 -25.57 -1.42 15.42
C ASP A 437 -25.33 0.06 15.80
N GLU A 438 -24.59 0.81 14.97
CA GLU A 438 -24.36 2.25 15.19
C GLU A 438 -25.61 3.06 14.89
N GLY A 439 -26.01 3.87 15.87
CA GLY A 439 -27.25 4.68 15.81
C GLY A 439 -28.52 3.91 16.16
N ARG A 440 -28.45 2.59 16.41
CA ARG A 440 -29.61 1.79 16.82
C ARG A 440 -29.92 2.01 18.30
N ARG A 441 -31.02 2.67 18.57
CA ARG A 441 -31.53 2.83 19.94
C ARG A 441 -32.45 1.68 20.28
N LEU A 442 -32.11 0.93 21.35
CA LEU A 442 -32.98 -0.09 21.92
C LEU A 442 -34.01 0.55 22.86
N PRO A 443 -35.23 0.00 22.94
CA PRO A 443 -36.21 0.48 23.93
C PRO A 443 -35.73 0.20 25.34
N PRO A 444 -36.18 0.99 26.31
CA PRO A 444 -35.92 0.71 27.74
C PRO A 444 -36.63 -0.57 28.13
N VAL A 445 -35.86 -1.56 28.59
CA VAL A 445 -36.38 -2.84 29.11
C VAL A 445 -35.80 -3.11 30.49
N ARG A 446 -36.51 -3.92 31.28
CA ARG A 446 -36.06 -4.35 32.63
C ARG A 446 -35.77 -5.85 32.64
N GLU A 447 -34.87 -6.28 33.49
CA GLU A 447 -34.65 -7.70 33.73
C GLU A 447 -35.95 -8.41 34.14
N VAL A 448 -36.11 -9.65 33.67
CA VAL A 448 -37.30 -10.48 33.87
C VAL A 448 -38.55 -9.98 33.12
N GLU A 449 -38.49 -8.86 32.40
CA GLU A 449 -39.59 -8.39 31.58
C GLU A 449 -39.95 -9.41 30.48
N THR A 450 -41.24 -9.65 30.28
CA THR A 450 -41.74 -10.54 29.25
C THR A 450 -41.89 -9.73 27.95
N LEU A 451 -41.31 -10.27 26.90
CA LEU A 451 -41.34 -9.69 25.54
C LEU A 451 -42.35 -10.45 24.67
N ARG A 452 -43.00 -9.74 23.78
CA ARG A 452 -43.86 -10.36 22.76
C ARG A 452 -43.04 -10.64 21.51
N LEU A 453 -43.03 -11.90 21.12
CA LEU A 453 -42.47 -12.28 19.80
C LEU A 453 -43.41 -11.81 18.70
N GLU A 454 -42.89 -11.02 17.73
CA GLU A 454 -43.64 -10.58 16.57
C GLU A 454 -43.36 -11.47 15.35
N SER A 455 -42.07 -11.76 15.11
CA SER A 455 -41.68 -12.66 14.03
C SER A 455 -40.30 -13.30 14.29
N LEU A 456 -40.10 -14.45 13.66
CA LEU A 456 -38.80 -15.13 13.58
C LEU A 456 -38.33 -15.14 12.14
N ARG A 457 -37.08 -14.78 11.91
CA ARG A 457 -36.47 -14.73 10.57
C ARG A 457 -35.22 -15.59 10.56
N PRO A 458 -35.30 -16.80 10.01
CA PRO A 458 -34.11 -17.60 9.69
C PRO A 458 -33.47 -17.08 8.41
N GLU A 459 -32.14 -16.98 8.40
CA GLU A 459 -31.38 -16.54 7.23
C GLU A 459 -30.29 -17.56 6.93
N GLN A 460 -30.27 -18.02 5.66
CA GLN A 460 -29.24 -18.90 5.15
C GLN A 460 -28.04 -18.08 4.70
N HIS A 461 -26.86 -18.50 5.09
CA HIS A 461 -25.59 -17.89 4.70
C HIS A 461 -24.62 -18.96 4.21
N PHE A 462 -23.68 -18.54 3.44
CA PHE A 462 -22.50 -19.33 3.08
C PHE A 462 -21.25 -18.55 3.45
N THR A 463 -20.24 -19.24 3.96
CA THR A 463 -18.95 -18.60 4.19
C THR A 463 -18.40 -18.11 2.86
N GLU A 464 -17.74 -16.95 2.88
CA GLU A 464 -17.14 -16.31 1.70
C GLU A 464 -15.63 -16.54 1.68
N PRO A 465 -15.00 -16.61 0.50
CA PRO A 465 -13.55 -16.66 0.40
C PRO A 465 -12.94 -15.35 0.88
N PRO A 466 -11.63 -15.36 1.26
CA PRO A 466 -10.96 -14.12 1.60
C PRO A 466 -11.02 -13.14 0.41
N PRO A 467 -11.25 -11.85 0.63
CA PRO A 467 -11.36 -10.88 -0.44
C PRO A 467 -10.04 -10.72 -1.20
N ARG A 468 -10.12 -10.45 -2.51
CA ARG A 468 -8.96 -10.05 -3.30
C ARG A 468 -8.37 -8.74 -2.77
N TYR A 469 -7.04 -8.61 -2.89
CA TYR A 469 -6.36 -7.38 -2.50
C TYR A 469 -6.85 -6.16 -3.29
N SER A 470 -7.10 -5.06 -2.58
CA SER A 470 -7.10 -3.70 -3.13
C SER A 470 -5.70 -3.09 -3.01
N GLU A 471 -5.46 -1.89 -3.54
CA GLU A 471 -4.18 -1.19 -3.26
C GLU A 471 -4.00 -0.95 -1.75
N ALA A 472 -5.06 -0.57 -1.05
CA ALA A 472 -5.03 -0.31 0.39
C ALA A 472 -4.67 -1.57 1.18
N THR A 473 -5.39 -2.68 0.93
CA THR A 473 -5.15 -3.93 1.66
C THR A 473 -3.82 -4.59 1.29
N LEU A 474 -3.32 -4.41 0.06
CA LEU A 474 -1.98 -4.86 -0.32
C LEU A 474 -0.89 -4.05 0.38
N VAL A 475 -1.02 -2.72 0.46
CA VAL A 475 -0.07 -1.88 1.21
C VAL A 475 -0.08 -2.25 2.69
N LYS A 476 -1.27 -2.48 3.29
CA LYS A 476 -1.41 -2.94 4.68
C LYS A 476 -0.65 -4.26 4.90
N ASP A 477 -0.88 -5.25 4.06
CA ASP A 477 -0.27 -6.59 4.19
C ASP A 477 1.25 -6.55 3.97
N LEU A 478 1.73 -5.76 3.00
CA LEU A 478 3.17 -5.53 2.79
C LEU A 478 3.83 -4.90 4.04
N GLU A 479 3.19 -3.87 4.61
CA GLU A 479 3.67 -3.21 5.84
C GLU A 479 3.69 -4.15 7.04
N GLU A 480 2.63 -4.94 7.24
CA GLU A 480 2.52 -5.90 8.34
C GLU A 480 3.55 -7.02 8.26
N LYS A 481 3.87 -7.44 7.03
CA LYS A 481 4.89 -8.46 6.75
C LYS A 481 6.32 -7.91 6.66
N GLY A 482 6.53 -6.60 6.85
CA GLY A 482 7.85 -5.97 6.74
C GLY A 482 8.42 -5.89 5.34
N ILE A 483 7.59 -6.07 4.29
CA ILE A 483 8.00 -6.10 2.88
C ILE A 483 7.94 -4.69 2.28
N GLY A 484 9.09 -4.16 1.88
CA GLY A 484 9.21 -2.79 1.38
C GLY A 484 9.24 -1.76 2.50
N ARG A 485 9.33 -0.49 2.12
CA ARG A 485 9.44 0.66 3.03
C ARG A 485 8.62 1.84 2.46
N PRO A 486 8.41 2.93 3.19
CA PRO A 486 7.64 4.10 2.75
C PRO A 486 7.98 4.60 1.33
N SER A 487 9.24 4.50 0.94
CA SER A 487 9.71 4.91 -0.39
C SER A 487 9.32 3.95 -1.52
N THR A 488 8.92 2.70 -1.24
CA THR A 488 8.81 1.63 -2.24
C THR A 488 7.41 1.08 -2.48
N TYR A 489 6.45 1.20 -1.55
CA TYR A 489 5.10 0.64 -1.73
C TYR A 489 4.46 1.02 -3.07
N ALA A 490 4.46 2.32 -3.40
CA ALA A 490 3.87 2.80 -4.66
C ALA A 490 4.57 2.25 -5.91
N SER A 491 5.91 2.11 -5.87
CA SER A 491 6.68 1.58 -7.00
C SER A 491 6.50 0.08 -7.18
N ILE A 492 6.38 -0.68 -6.08
CA ILE A 492 6.09 -2.12 -6.10
C ILE A 492 4.78 -2.37 -6.84
N ILE A 493 3.71 -1.73 -6.39
CA ILE A 493 2.37 -1.88 -6.98
C ILE A 493 2.36 -1.43 -8.45
N SER A 494 2.94 -0.27 -8.75
CA SER A 494 3.00 0.23 -10.13
C SER A 494 3.73 -0.76 -11.04
N THR A 495 4.83 -1.36 -10.58
CA THR A 495 5.63 -2.27 -11.38
C THR A 495 4.88 -3.53 -11.76
N ILE A 496 4.17 -4.17 -10.82
CA ILE A 496 3.43 -5.41 -11.12
C ILE A 496 2.25 -5.17 -12.07
N VAL A 497 1.65 -3.98 -12.03
CA VAL A 497 0.60 -3.56 -12.98
C VAL A 497 1.20 -3.22 -14.34
N GLU A 498 2.24 -2.39 -14.40
CA GLU A 498 2.91 -1.98 -15.65
C GLU A 498 3.56 -3.16 -16.41
N ARG A 499 3.89 -4.24 -15.69
CA ARG A 499 4.40 -5.50 -16.28
C ARG A 499 3.29 -6.47 -16.70
N GLU A 500 2.04 -6.09 -16.54
CA GLU A 500 0.89 -6.93 -16.87
C GLU A 500 0.86 -8.25 -16.09
N TYR A 501 1.48 -8.30 -14.90
CA TYR A 501 1.43 -9.48 -14.03
C TYR A 501 0.10 -9.56 -13.28
N VAL A 502 -0.52 -8.41 -13.05
CA VAL A 502 -1.84 -8.31 -12.42
C VAL A 502 -2.73 -7.36 -13.21
N ASN A 503 -4.02 -7.69 -13.25
CA ASN A 503 -5.07 -6.78 -13.66
C ASN A 503 -5.66 -6.11 -12.43
N LYS A 504 -6.26 -4.93 -12.64
CA LYS A 504 -7.04 -4.25 -11.62
C LYS A 504 -8.46 -4.10 -12.14
N ASP A 505 -9.38 -4.87 -11.59
CA ASP A 505 -10.79 -4.84 -11.92
C ASP A 505 -11.60 -4.42 -10.69
N GLN A 506 -12.52 -3.46 -10.85
CA GLN A 506 -13.32 -2.87 -9.77
C GLN A 506 -12.52 -2.52 -8.50
N GLY A 507 -11.27 -2.09 -8.70
CA GLY A 507 -10.36 -1.73 -7.61
C GLY A 507 -9.65 -2.89 -6.91
N ARG A 508 -9.86 -4.14 -7.34
CA ARG A 508 -9.23 -5.36 -6.80
C ARG A 508 -8.21 -5.92 -7.78
N PHE A 509 -7.13 -6.50 -7.24
CA PHE A 509 -6.10 -7.16 -8.05
C PHE A 509 -6.47 -8.60 -8.33
N THR A 510 -6.33 -8.99 -9.59
CA THR A 510 -6.37 -10.38 -10.04
C THR A 510 -5.07 -10.70 -10.79
N PRO A 511 -4.41 -11.83 -10.52
CA PRO A 511 -3.22 -12.18 -11.30
C PRO A 511 -3.64 -12.50 -12.74
N THR A 512 -2.81 -12.11 -13.69
CA THR A 512 -2.93 -12.60 -15.07
C THR A 512 -2.34 -14.01 -15.16
N MET A 513 -2.68 -14.77 -16.17
CA MET A 513 -2.02 -16.05 -16.44
C MET A 513 -0.49 -15.89 -16.53
N LEU A 514 -0.03 -14.79 -17.13
CA LEU A 514 1.41 -14.46 -17.18
C LEU A 514 1.97 -14.26 -15.77
N GLY A 515 1.28 -13.52 -14.91
CA GLY A 515 1.69 -13.27 -13.53
C GLY A 515 1.76 -14.56 -12.71
N GLU A 516 0.74 -15.44 -12.84
CA GLU A 516 0.74 -16.74 -12.17
C GLU A 516 1.93 -17.60 -12.58
N LYS A 517 2.17 -17.75 -13.91
CA LYS A 517 3.27 -18.56 -14.44
C LYS A 517 4.65 -17.99 -14.10
N VAL A 518 4.83 -16.66 -14.15
CA VAL A 518 6.07 -16.00 -13.74
C VAL A 518 6.30 -16.18 -12.23
N SER A 519 5.27 -16.00 -11.40
CA SER A 519 5.38 -16.23 -9.95
C SER A 519 5.75 -17.67 -9.63
N GLU A 520 5.09 -18.64 -10.27
CA GLU A 520 5.35 -20.06 -10.08
C GLU A 520 6.79 -20.45 -10.44
N LEU A 521 7.26 -20.04 -11.62
CA LEU A 521 8.63 -20.29 -12.06
C LEU A 521 9.66 -19.69 -11.10
N LEU A 522 9.43 -18.44 -10.66
CA LEU A 522 10.37 -17.75 -9.78
C LEU A 522 10.39 -18.34 -8.38
N VAL A 523 9.23 -18.61 -7.79
CA VAL A 523 9.15 -19.22 -6.45
C VAL A 523 9.74 -20.61 -6.44
N LYS A 524 9.48 -21.45 -7.47
CA LYS A 524 10.04 -22.80 -7.58
C LYS A 524 11.57 -22.80 -7.75
N SER A 525 12.13 -21.81 -8.47
CA SER A 525 13.55 -21.77 -8.79
C SER A 525 14.40 -20.96 -7.81
N PHE A 526 13.77 -20.12 -6.97
CA PHE A 526 14.42 -19.22 -6.00
C PHE A 526 13.57 -19.16 -4.73
N GLU A 527 13.33 -20.33 -4.12
CA GLU A 527 12.38 -20.49 -3.02
C GLU A 527 12.68 -19.55 -1.86
N ASP A 528 13.94 -19.50 -1.44
CA ASP A 528 14.40 -18.66 -0.32
C ASP A 528 14.30 -17.18 -0.65
N ILE A 529 14.72 -16.76 -1.84
CA ILE A 529 14.84 -15.33 -2.22
C ILE A 529 13.49 -14.64 -2.35
N PHE A 530 12.48 -15.38 -2.81
CA PHE A 530 11.11 -14.88 -2.94
C PHE A 530 10.20 -15.34 -1.80
N ASP A 531 10.80 -15.82 -0.69
CA ASP A 531 10.09 -16.03 0.56
C ASP A 531 9.78 -14.70 1.25
N VAL A 532 8.59 -14.64 1.86
CA VAL A 532 8.08 -13.45 2.57
C VAL A 532 8.98 -13.08 3.74
N GLY A 533 9.32 -14.07 4.59
CA GLY A 533 10.14 -13.87 5.77
C GLY A 533 11.58 -13.50 5.41
N PHE A 534 12.12 -14.11 4.35
CA PHE A 534 13.45 -13.75 3.87
C PHE A 534 13.51 -12.30 3.36
N THR A 535 12.50 -11.90 2.58
CA THR A 535 12.43 -10.51 2.09
C THR A 535 12.30 -9.50 3.22
N ALA A 536 11.53 -9.81 4.26
CA ALA A 536 11.41 -8.98 5.45
C ALA A 536 12.76 -8.83 6.18
N ARG A 537 13.47 -9.95 6.42
CA ARG A 537 14.82 -9.92 7.03
C ARG A 537 15.80 -9.06 6.23
N MET A 538 15.79 -9.15 4.90
CA MET A 538 16.64 -8.32 4.05
C MET A 538 16.33 -6.82 4.17
N GLU A 539 15.06 -6.45 4.40
CA GLU A 539 14.70 -5.06 4.67
C GLU A 539 15.14 -4.62 6.08
N GLU A 540 15.12 -5.51 7.07
CA GLU A 540 15.66 -5.28 8.41
C GLU A 540 17.19 -5.12 8.36
N GLU A 541 17.91 -5.96 7.63
CA GLU A 541 19.35 -5.81 7.43
C GLU A 541 19.73 -4.46 6.80
N LEU A 542 18.92 -3.97 5.85
CA LEU A 542 19.12 -2.63 5.29
C LEU A 542 18.91 -1.52 6.34
N ASP A 543 18.02 -1.71 7.31
CA ASP A 543 17.85 -0.79 8.42
C ASP A 543 19.05 -0.90 9.41
N GLU A 544 19.57 -2.10 9.68
CA GLU A 544 20.77 -2.31 10.49
C GLU A 544 22.03 -1.68 9.85
N ILE A 545 22.13 -1.71 8.50
CA ILE A 545 23.21 -1.02 7.78
C ILE A 545 23.09 0.49 7.99
N GLU A 546 21.87 1.04 7.89
CA GLU A 546 21.59 2.46 8.13
C GLU A 546 21.99 2.89 9.54
N GLU A 547 21.79 2.03 10.53
CA GLU A 547 22.17 2.25 11.92
C GLU A 547 23.67 2.01 12.18
N GLY A 548 24.44 1.59 11.18
CA GLY A 548 25.86 1.27 11.29
C GLY A 548 26.18 -0.01 12.06
N LYS A 549 25.18 -0.88 12.25
CA LYS A 549 25.32 -2.17 12.98
C LYS A 549 25.85 -3.30 12.09
N LEU A 550 25.60 -3.24 10.79
CA LEU A 550 25.97 -4.27 9.81
C LEU A 550 26.73 -3.63 8.63
N PRO A 551 27.93 -4.12 8.26
CA PRO A 551 28.61 -3.71 7.05
C PRO A 551 27.83 -4.14 5.79
N TRP A 552 27.53 -3.22 4.89
CA TRP A 552 26.70 -3.51 3.72
C TRP A 552 27.27 -4.61 2.80
N ARG A 553 28.61 -4.71 2.71
CA ARG A 553 29.28 -5.72 1.86
C ARG A 553 29.10 -7.13 2.41
N GLU A 554 29.05 -7.31 3.72
CA GLU A 554 28.79 -8.59 4.35
C GLU A 554 27.36 -9.09 4.04
N SER A 555 26.34 -8.25 4.22
CA SER A 555 24.97 -8.58 3.87
C SER A 555 24.82 -8.95 2.39
N VAL A 556 25.38 -8.12 1.48
CA VAL A 556 25.34 -8.41 0.03
C VAL A 556 26.06 -9.72 -0.32
N LYS A 557 27.19 -10.01 0.33
CA LYS A 557 27.96 -11.24 0.10
C LYS A 557 27.21 -12.48 0.57
N GLU A 558 26.60 -12.42 1.74
CA GLU A 558 25.79 -13.53 2.26
C GLU A 558 24.62 -13.82 1.31
N PHE A 559 23.87 -12.78 0.93
CA PHE A 559 22.80 -12.88 -0.06
C PHE A 559 23.31 -13.51 -1.38
N TYR A 560 24.39 -12.97 -1.94
CA TYR A 560 24.88 -13.40 -3.25
C TYR A 560 25.38 -14.83 -3.27
N THR A 561 25.93 -15.33 -2.17
CA THR A 561 26.40 -16.71 -2.07
C THR A 561 25.27 -17.71 -2.32
N ARG A 562 24.12 -17.52 -1.68
CA ARG A 562 22.91 -18.34 -1.89
C ARG A 562 22.32 -18.12 -3.27
N PHE A 563 22.18 -16.85 -3.64
CA PHE A 563 21.60 -16.45 -4.93
C PHE A 563 22.36 -17.05 -6.13
N ALA A 564 23.69 -17.10 -6.09
CA ALA A 564 24.49 -17.65 -7.15
C ALA A 564 24.29 -19.17 -7.33
N GLN A 565 24.07 -19.92 -6.23
CA GLN A 565 23.74 -21.34 -6.28
C GLN A 565 22.37 -21.56 -6.93
N ASP A 566 21.34 -20.85 -6.46
CA ASP A 566 19.99 -20.94 -7.03
C ASP A 566 19.95 -20.54 -8.50
N LEU A 567 20.69 -19.49 -8.87
CA LEU A 567 20.82 -19.06 -10.27
C LEU A 567 21.49 -20.14 -11.14
N GLY A 568 22.46 -20.87 -10.59
CA GLY A 568 23.10 -22.02 -11.25
C GLY A 568 22.09 -23.11 -11.56
N HIS A 569 21.31 -23.53 -10.57
CA HIS A 569 20.24 -24.54 -10.70
C HIS A 569 19.13 -24.05 -11.65
N ALA A 570 18.66 -22.82 -11.49
CA ALA A 570 17.60 -22.26 -12.32
C ALA A 570 17.94 -22.21 -13.83
N LYS A 571 19.20 -22.00 -14.19
CA LYS A 571 19.62 -22.02 -15.60
C LYS A 571 19.38 -23.36 -16.27
N THR A 572 19.56 -24.47 -15.53
CA THR A 572 19.42 -25.82 -16.06
C THR A 572 18.02 -26.40 -15.83
N GLU A 573 17.41 -26.15 -14.68
CA GLU A 573 16.20 -26.85 -14.24
C GLU A 573 14.91 -26.06 -14.44
N MET A 574 14.99 -24.73 -14.59
CA MET A 574 13.80 -23.90 -14.80
C MET A 574 13.08 -24.30 -16.11
N GLU A 575 11.81 -24.60 -15.99
CA GLU A 575 10.92 -24.94 -17.11
C GLU A 575 10.89 -23.83 -18.17
N SER A 576 10.70 -24.21 -19.44
CA SER A 576 10.72 -23.28 -20.57
C SER A 576 9.40 -23.33 -21.36
N TYR A 577 8.59 -22.29 -21.21
CA TYR A 577 7.38 -22.11 -22.04
C TYR A 577 7.69 -21.88 -23.51
N LYS A 578 8.89 -21.43 -23.87
CA LYS A 578 9.32 -21.35 -25.27
C LYS A 578 9.59 -22.70 -25.88
N ALA A 579 10.21 -23.60 -25.13
CA ALA A 579 10.42 -24.98 -25.56
C ALA A 579 9.10 -25.77 -25.54
N GLY A 580 8.21 -25.42 -24.62
CA GLY A 580 6.95 -26.09 -24.36
C GLY A 580 7.05 -27.02 -23.16
N ILE A 581 6.09 -26.89 -22.24
CA ILE A 581 5.99 -27.73 -21.03
C ILE A 581 5.00 -28.85 -21.31
N PRO A 582 5.38 -30.14 -21.17
CA PRO A 582 4.49 -31.27 -21.38
C PRO A 582 3.29 -31.24 -20.43
N THR A 583 2.09 -31.45 -20.95
CA THR A 583 0.85 -31.47 -20.13
C THR A 583 0.37 -32.87 -19.80
N GLY A 584 0.98 -33.94 -20.32
CA GLY A 584 0.50 -35.32 -20.23
C GLY A 584 -0.71 -35.62 -21.12
N ARG A 585 -1.31 -34.61 -21.79
CA ARG A 585 -2.46 -34.77 -22.70
C ARG A 585 -1.98 -35.12 -24.12
N LYS A 586 -2.58 -36.13 -24.72
CA LYS A 586 -2.36 -36.46 -26.14
C LYS A 586 -3.06 -35.44 -27.04
N CYS A 587 -2.45 -35.15 -28.16
CA CYS A 587 -3.02 -34.25 -29.18
C CYS A 587 -4.25 -34.92 -29.82
N GLU A 588 -5.39 -34.27 -29.76
CA GLU A 588 -6.67 -34.79 -30.29
C GLU A 588 -6.67 -34.86 -31.82
N LYS A 589 -5.89 -33.99 -32.50
CA LYS A 589 -5.81 -33.92 -33.96
C LYS A 589 -5.00 -35.10 -34.56
N CYS A 590 -3.84 -35.40 -34.01
CA CYS A 590 -2.95 -36.42 -34.59
C CYS A 590 -2.91 -37.73 -33.77
N GLY A 591 -3.38 -37.75 -32.53
CA GLY A 591 -3.36 -38.89 -31.63
C GLY A 591 -1.98 -39.39 -31.20
N GLN A 592 -0.91 -38.85 -31.75
CA GLN A 592 0.47 -39.33 -31.56
C GLN A 592 1.34 -38.33 -30.76
N GLY A 593 1.13 -37.02 -30.94
CA GLY A 593 1.86 -35.98 -30.21
C GLY A 593 1.27 -35.71 -28.84
N GLU A 594 2.07 -35.11 -27.96
CA GLU A 594 1.64 -34.58 -26.67
C GLU A 594 1.35 -33.10 -26.79
N LEU A 595 0.38 -32.59 -26.03
CA LEU A 595 0.13 -31.15 -25.94
C LEU A 595 1.15 -30.51 -25.02
N LEU A 596 1.81 -29.47 -25.53
CA LEU A 596 2.80 -28.68 -24.80
C LEU A 596 2.22 -27.29 -24.48
N GLU A 597 2.31 -26.88 -23.24
CA GLU A 597 1.99 -25.52 -22.86
C GLU A 597 3.11 -24.57 -23.33
N ARG A 598 2.76 -23.60 -24.19
CA ARG A 598 3.66 -22.67 -24.82
C ARG A 598 3.16 -21.23 -24.67
N ILE A 599 4.04 -20.28 -24.90
CA ILE A 599 3.72 -18.86 -24.93
C ILE A 599 3.96 -18.24 -26.31
N SER A 600 3.01 -17.43 -26.77
CA SER A 600 3.12 -16.60 -27.96
C SER A 600 3.05 -15.10 -27.61
N ARG A 601 3.03 -14.24 -28.62
CA ARG A 601 2.74 -12.80 -28.41
C ARG A 601 1.30 -12.54 -27.96
N LEU A 602 0.39 -13.47 -28.26
CA LEU A 602 -1.04 -13.36 -27.95
C LEU A 602 -1.40 -13.96 -26.58
N GLY A 603 -0.51 -14.74 -25.96
CA GLY A 603 -0.73 -15.40 -24.69
C GLY A 603 -0.26 -16.85 -24.67
N PHE A 604 -0.70 -17.57 -23.63
CA PHE A 604 -0.43 -19.01 -23.47
C PHE A 604 -1.38 -19.86 -24.32
N PHE A 605 -0.88 -20.96 -24.84
CA PHE A 605 -1.64 -21.89 -25.64
C PHE A 605 -1.06 -23.30 -25.51
N LEU A 606 -1.88 -24.30 -25.78
CA LEU A 606 -1.44 -25.70 -25.96
C LEU A 606 -1.14 -25.93 -27.45
N GLY A 607 0.06 -26.40 -27.75
CA GLY A 607 0.46 -26.75 -29.10
C GLY A 607 0.96 -28.19 -29.18
N CYS A 608 0.70 -28.87 -30.28
CA CYS A 608 1.18 -30.23 -30.48
C CYS A 608 2.71 -30.30 -30.51
N SER A 609 3.31 -31.30 -29.81
CA SER A 609 4.77 -31.54 -29.81
C SER A 609 5.33 -31.90 -31.20
N ARG A 610 4.46 -32.33 -32.12
CA ARG A 610 4.83 -32.68 -33.52
C ARG A 610 4.75 -31.48 -34.50
N TYR A 611 4.61 -30.27 -33.98
CA TYR A 611 4.72 -29.12 -34.90
C TYR A 611 6.10 -29.09 -35.58
N PRO A 612 6.20 -28.89 -36.93
CA PRO A 612 5.16 -28.43 -37.85
C PRO A 612 4.27 -29.54 -38.49
N ASP A 613 4.54 -30.81 -38.28
CA ASP A 613 3.75 -31.92 -38.88
C ASP A 613 2.29 -31.94 -38.42
N CYS A 614 2.02 -31.41 -37.22
CA CYS A 614 0.69 -31.22 -36.66
C CYS A 614 0.56 -29.78 -36.10
N ASP A 615 -0.35 -29.01 -36.68
CA ASP A 615 -0.59 -27.59 -36.38
C ASP A 615 -1.70 -27.38 -35.34
N PHE A 616 -2.03 -28.42 -34.53
CA PHE A 616 -3.06 -28.30 -33.48
C PHE A 616 -2.66 -27.25 -32.42
N ILE A 617 -3.58 -26.32 -32.18
CA ILE A 617 -3.46 -25.28 -31.16
C ILE A 617 -4.79 -25.19 -30.43
N GLU A 618 -4.72 -25.13 -29.09
CA GLU A 618 -5.83 -24.85 -28.18
C GLU A 618 -5.47 -23.62 -27.35
N ASP A 619 -6.29 -22.57 -27.41
CA ASP A 619 -6.08 -21.37 -26.59
C ASP A 619 -6.35 -21.69 -25.11
N LEU A 620 -5.39 -21.36 -24.25
CA LEU A 620 -5.58 -21.34 -22.81
C LEU A 620 -6.24 -20.01 -22.42
N SER A 621 -7.49 -19.81 -22.85
CA SER A 621 -8.29 -18.71 -22.32
C SER A 621 -8.56 -18.98 -20.83
N PRO A 622 -8.57 -17.95 -19.95
CA PRO A 622 -9.01 -18.16 -18.59
C PRO A 622 -10.45 -18.73 -18.64
N VAL A 623 -10.63 -19.90 -18.06
CA VAL A 623 -11.96 -20.49 -17.86
C VAL A 623 -12.68 -19.49 -16.94
N LEU A 624 -13.65 -18.77 -17.49
CA LEU A 624 -14.62 -18.03 -16.67
C LEU A 624 -15.23 -19.03 -15.70
N PRO A 625 -15.38 -18.69 -14.41
CA PRO A 625 -15.97 -19.61 -13.45
C PRO A 625 -17.29 -20.11 -14.02
N ALA A 626 -17.46 -21.42 -14.03
CA ALA A 626 -18.73 -22.03 -14.33
C ALA A 626 -19.77 -21.43 -13.37
N GLU A 627 -20.93 -21.09 -13.92
CA GLU A 627 -22.17 -20.64 -13.32
C GLU A 627 -22.12 -20.34 -11.81
N GLY A 628 -22.42 -19.08 -11.44
CA GLY A 628 -22.64 -18.73 -10.04
C GLY A 628 -23.73 -19.61 -9.40
N PRO A 629 -23.84 -19.62 -8.07
CA PRO A 629 -24.81 -20.45 -7.36
C PRO A 629 -26.27 -20.18 -7.72
N ASP A 630 -26.56 -19.18 -8.55
CA ASP A 630 -27.89 -18.82 -9.09
C ASP A 630 -28.17 -19.39 -10.48
N GLY A 631 -27.29 -20.24 -11.03
CA GLY A 631 -27.50 -20.95 -12.32
C GLY A 631 -27.58 -20.01 -13.53
N LYS A 632 -27.17 -18.75 -13.43
CA LYS A 632 -27.17 -17.79 -14.55
C LYS A 632 -25.76 -17.65 -15.11
N SER A 633 -25.61 -18.04 -16.37
CA SER A 633 -24.42 -17.68 -17.15
C SER A 633 -24.26 -16.15 -17.17
N PRO A 634 -23.02 -15.61 -17.03
CA PRO A 634 -22.78 -14.19 -17.24
C PRO A 634 -23.35 -13.82 -18.63
N THR A 635 -24.21 -12.81 -18.67
CA THR A 635 -24.81 -12.34 -19.91
C THR A 635 -23.71 -12.03 -20.93
N GLU A 636 -23.81 -12.65 -22.10
CA GLU A 636 -22.86 -12.58 -23.21
C GLU A 636 -22.75 -11.18 -23.87
N THR A 637 -22.94 -10.11 -23.12
CA THR A 637 -22.92 -8.73 -23.65
C THR A 637 -22.02 -7.83 -22.82
N CYS A 638 -21.21 -7.02 -23.48
CA CYS A 638 -20.44 -5.96 -22.85
C CYS A 638 -21.39 -4.98 -22.12
N PRO A 639 -21.17 -4.69 -20.83
CA PRO A 639 -22.05 -3.77 -20.09
C PRO A 639 -22.05 -2.34 -20.63
N GLU A 640 -20.99 -1.91 -21.32
CA GLU A 640 -20.88 -0.55 -21.86
C GLU A 640 -21.41 -0.40 -23.29
N CYS A 641 -21.37 -1.44 -24.11
CA CYS A 641 -21.79 -1.33 -25.51
C CYS A 641 -22.87 -2.32 -25.96
N LEU A 642 -23.35 -3.20 -25.05
CA LEU A 642 -24.39 -4.23 -25.31
C LEU A 642 -24.09 -5.19 -26.49
N SER A 643 -22.83 -5.25 -26.93
CA SER A 643 -22.41 -6.11 -28.05
C SER A 643 -22.01 -7.49 -27.55
N PRO A 644 -22.41 -8.57 -28.25
CA PRO A 644 -21.95 -9.92 -27.94
C PRO A 644 -20.44 -10.06 -28.14
N PRO A 645 -19.75 -10.95 -27.42
CA PRO A 645 -18.32 -11.20 -27.59
C PRO A 645 -18.04 -11.61 -29.05
N ARG A 646 -17.23 -10.83 -29.75
CA ARG A 646 -16.81 -11.19 -31.10
C ARG A 646 -15.88 -12.40 -31.03
N LYS A 647 -16.31 -13.53 -31.57
CA LYS A 647 -15.41 -14.64 -31.92
C LYS A 647 -14.33 -14.09 -32.85
N ARG A 648 -13.09 -13.99 -32.36
CA ARG A 648 -11.95 -13.61 -33.22
C ARG A 648 -11.69 -14.78 -34.16
N ALA A 649 -12.13 -14.65 -35.40
CA ALA A 649 -11.63 -15.48 -36.47
C ALA A 649 -10.18 -15.05 -36.76
N TRP A 650 -9.29 -16.02 -36.88
CA TRP A 650 -7.90 -15.80 -37.33
C TRP A 650 -7.93 -15.12 -38.70
N PRO A 651 -7.15 -14.03 -38.90
CA PRO A 651 -7.01 -13.52 -40.28
C PRO A 651 -6.24 -14.53 -41.09
N GLU A 652 -6.82 -14.94 -42.22
CA GLU A 652 -6.12 -15.62 -43.27
C GLU A 652 -4.89 -14.79 -43.70
N VAL A 653 -3.75 -15.42 -43.80
CA VAL A 653 -2.48 -14.83 -44.23
C VAL A 653 -2.68 -14.22 -45.61
N GLY A 654 -2.73 -12.89 -45.69
CA GLY A 654 -2.67 -12.18 -46.96
C GLY A 654 -3.76 -11.12 -47.15
N ARG A 655 -3.81 -10.05 -46.32
CA ARG A 655 -4.32 -8.74 -46.76
C ARG A 655 -3.78 -7.62 -45.87
N THR A 656 -3.12 -6.67 -46.53
CA THR A 656 -2.62 -5.42 -46.01
C THR A 656 -3.70 -4.59 -45.29
N TRP A 657 -3.37 -4.16 -44.06
CA TRP A 657 -4.18 -3.25 -43.29
C TRP A 657 -3.97 -1.80 -43.75
N LEU A 658 -5.00 -1.17 -44.25
CA LEU A 658 -5.15 0.30 -44.29
C LEU A 658 -6.02 0.69 -43.11
N GLY A 659 -5.44 1.46 -42.16
CA GLY A 659 -6.19 2.00 -41.01
C GLY A 659 -7.12 3.16 -41.43
N PRO A 660 -8.21 3.41 -40.73
CA PRO A 660 -8.94 4.64 -40.90
C PRO A 660 -8.35 5.75 -40.02
N GLU A 661 -8.05 6.87 -40.65
CA GLU A 661 -7.93 8.20 -40.01
C GLU A 661 -9.29 8.63 -39.47
N ALA A 662 -9.33 9.02 -38.18
CA ALA A 662 -10.08 10.18 -37.63
C ALA A 662 -9.80 10.27 -36.13
#